data_4306206af1dca47a8ffbfcd2cffa4c33
#
_entry.id   4306206af1dca47a8ffbfcd2cffa4c33
#
_cell.length_a   1.000
_cell.length_b   1.000
_cell.length_c   1.000
_cell.angle_alpha   90.00
_cell.angle_beta   90.00
_cell.angle_gamma   90.00
#
_symmetry.space_group_name_H-M   'P 1'
#
loop_
_entity.id
_entity.type
_entity.pdbx_description
1 polymer ?
#
loop_
_entity_poly.entity_id
_entity_poly.type
_entity_poly.pdbx_seq_one_letter_code
_entity_poly.pdbx_strand_id
1 'polypeptide(L)'
;MGDKVAIKINTFALGDSICAIPTINKLSEFYSKPITVFNDWSHLLIDHPSVSECKKLNDSTEGYLVHDTFEKFLANGHEKKHNAIDIRQYHAWDLGISLTNDEMGCDLYCEEEKDIGISDYVIIHPSKTWESRTWSKSKWQELTDRLISLGLKVVVIGNDNGQKEWNEDKKIWELKNVHIIKGGIDLINKTSIPELRWMMNHKAFCVITMDSGILHVAGTTDCNIIQLGSSLNYKLRAPYRKGKQDYKYQYVGGTCNIACASNLKYGLKEHNDIHGIPVLRNCQEEYDEFLCHSSVDDVIKNVKNIKGFKDINKNKYIDNNQILISYLYKPKVEIKGKNKGKYKIEFIDKSSDEVIHSSEISNNMWTECNREWFTNWVIKVNGKIVDEMDLTDKQVHIELCSKSIGDTIAWAPYAVEFMKKHKCKVSMSTFHNDWFKNIPEYKDITLLKPGGRINAFTIYQIGWFKNLDKNNWDRSDLNKTPVNLIPLQQTATDALGLEHKEINYGVDLGKDKRPIKSKYVVFGPQATAGCKEWDYDKWVELSKMFINKGYKIVICSLKYYDIPNVINSNSSLENTATYLKHADIFIGLGSGLSWLNWALGKHTYMINGFAKEGHEFTSKLTKITNDLCIKCWNDPVHVFDPGEWNWCPVYKGTELQHICQKSITSKQVFNIIQADLDL
;
A
#
# COMPACT_ATOMS: atom_id res chain seq x y z
N MET A 1 -2.54 -57.33 39.36
CA MET A 1 -1.79 -56.07 39.19
C MET A 1 -2.29 -55.38 37.92
N GLY A 2 -2.83 -54.18 38.05
CA GLY A 2 -2.95 -53.22 36.97
C GLY A 2 -4.21 -53.24 36.13
N ASP A 3 -5.41 -53.14 36.72
CA ASP A 3 -6.63 -52.85 35.94
C ASP A 3 -6.69 -51.38 35.46
N LYS A 4 -5.82 -50.49 35.94
CA LYS A 4 -5.77 -49.10 35.58
C LYS A 4 -4.65 -48.84 34.58
N VAL A 5 -4.98 -48.30 33.40
CA VAL A 5 -4.04 -47.90 32.38
C VAL A 5 -3.86 -46.38 32.40
N ALA A 6 -2.65 -45.93 32.28
CA ALA A 6 -2.33 -44.51 32.27
C ALA A 6 -1.31 -44.13 31.19
N ILE A 7 -1.38 -42.89 30.73
CA ILE A 7 -0.34 -42.22 29.97
C ILE A 7 0.27 -41.09 30.79
N LYS A 8 1.57 -41.01 30.83
CA LYS A 8 2.32 -39.90 31.43
C LYS A 8 3.00 -39.06 30.32
N ILE A 9 2.60 -37.81 30.21
CA ILE A 9 3.05 -36.89 29.20
C ILE A 9 4.08 -35.93 29.84
N ASN A 10 5.36 -36.24 29.73
CA ASN A 10 6.45 -35.58 30.44
C ASN A 10 6.85 -34.22 29.77
N THR A 11 5.87 -33.30 29.65
CA THR A 11 6.11 -31.94 29.15
C THR A 11 5.29 -30.92 29.90
N PHE A 12 5.82 -29.74 30.10
CA PHE A 12 5.11 -28.57 30.67
C PHE A 12 4.50 -27.68 29.60
N ALA A 13 4.79 -27.94 28.30
CA ALA A 13 4.31 -27.14 27.19
C ALA A 13 2.85 -27.48 26.86
N LEU A 14 1.98 -26.47 26.88
CA LEU A 14 0.56 -26.59 26.52
C LEU A 14 0.35 -27.23 25.14
N GLY A 15 1.13 -26.75 24.14
CA GLY A 15 1.00 -27.25 22.76
C GLY A 15 1.34 -28.74 22.64
N ASP A 16 2.42 -29.19 23.27
CA ASP A 16 2.83 -30.59 23.27
C ASP A 16 1.79 -31.47 24.00
N SER A 17 1.26 -30.99 25.12
CA SER A 17 0.21 -31.69 25.86
C SER A 17 -1.07 -31.90 25.04
N ILE A 18 -1.51 -30.89 24.28
CA ILE A 18 -2.63 -31.00 23.35
C ILE A 18 -2.31 -31.99 22.21
N CYS A 19 -1.10 -31.94 21.68
CA CYS A 19 -0.67 -32.81 20.59
C CYS A 19 -0.51 -34.29 21.00
N ALA A 20 -0.56 -34.63 22.27
CA ALA A 20 -0.61 -36.00 22.75
C ALA A 20 -2.01 -36.65 22.67
N ILE A 21 -3.08 -35.88 22.44
CA ILE A 21 -4.47 -36.36 22.39
C ILE A 21 -4.66 -37.54 21.41
N PRO A 22 -4.12 -37.50 20.15
CA PRO A 22 -4.23 -38.67 19.26
C PRO A 22 -3.65 -39.95 19.85
N THR A 23 -2.56 -39.86 20.60
CA THR A 23 -1.95 -41.01 21.29
C THR A 23 -2.81 -41.49 22.44
N ILE A 24 -3.45 -40.58 23.18
CA ILE A 24 -4.43 -40.92 24.25
C ILE A 24 -5.60 -41.71 23.65
N ASN A 25 -6.12 -41.24 22.50
CA ASN A 25 -7.21 -41.90 21.80
C ASN A 25 -6.83 -43.34 21.40
N LYS A 26 -5.66 -43.51 20.81
CA LYS A 26 -5.16 -44.82 20.37
C LYS A 26 -4.94 -45.79 21.54
N LEU A 27 -4.43 -45.31 22.67
CA LEU A 27 -4.28 -46.14 23.86
C LEU A 27 -5.65 -46.53 24.42
N SER A 28 -6.59 -45.61 24.50
CA SER A 28 -7.97 -45.87 24.95
C SER A 28 -8.66 -46.91 24.05
N GLU A 29 -8.51 -46.81 22.73
CA GLU A 29 -9.00 -47.79 21.75
C GLU A 29 -8.34 -49.15 21.96
N PHE A 30 -7.02 -49.22 22.09
CA PHE A 30 -6.25 -50.44 22.28
C PHE A 30 -6.71 -51.22 23.53
N TYR A 31 -6.90 -50.47 24.63
CA TYR A 31 -7.36 -51.08 25.90
C TYR A 31 -8.88 -51.19 26.00
N SER A 32 -9.62 -50.70 24.99
CA SER A 32 -11.10 -50.69 24.95
C SER A 32 -11.74 -50.04 26.20
N LYS A 33 -11.07 -49.03 26.78
CA LYS A 33 -11.53 -48.26 27.95
C LYS A 33 -10.82 -46.91 28.04
N PRO A 34 -11.48 -45.88 28.68
CA PRO A 34 -10.79 -44.62 28.97
C PRO A 34 -9.60 -44.83 29.92
N ILE A 35 -8.58 -43.99 29.76
CA ILE A 35 -7.31 -44.09 30.47
C ILE A 35 -7.08 -42.89 31.39
N THR A 36 -6.18 -43.03 32.37
CA THR A 36 -5.74 -41.92 33.23
C THR A 36 -4.64 -41.12 32.55
N VAL A 37 -4.70 -39.79 32.65
CA VAL A 37 -3.66 -38.89 32.06
C VAL A 37 -2.92 -38.15 33.16
N PHE A 38 -1.59 -38.33 33.21
CA PHE A 38 -0.68 -37.57 34.07
C PHE A 38 0.00 -36.46 33.29
N ASN A 39 -0.41 -35.21 33.52
CA ASN A 39 0.18 -34.03 32.95
C ASN A 39 -0.37 -32.78 33.64
N ASP A 40 0.36 -31.69 33.70
CA ASP A 40 -0.10 -30.45 34.34
C ASP A 40 -1.27 -29.77 33.63
N TRP A 41 -1.47 -30.05 32.35
CA TRP A 41 -2.61 -29.61 31.53
C TRP A 41 -3.74 -30.66 31.44
N SER A 42 -3.64 -31.78 32.15
CA SER A 42 -4.62 -32.87 32.09
C SER A 42 -6.05 -32.41 32.43
N HIS A 43 -6.21 -31.37 33.28
CA HIS A 43 -7.51 -30.78 33.61
C HIS A 43 -8.28 -30.29 32.36
N LEU A 44 -7.63 -30.01 31.24
CA LEU A 44 -8.28 -29.67 29.96
C LEU A 44 -8.96 -30.88 29.31
N LEU A 45 -8.66 -32.09 29.78
CA LEU A 45 -9.16 -33.36 29.23
C LEU A 45 -10.25 -34.02 30.13
N ILE A 46 -10.76 -33.31 31.13
CA ILE A 46 -11.69 -33.87 32.11
C ILE A 46 -12.97 -34.45 31.47
N ASP A 47 -13.45 -33.81 30.38
CA ASP A 47 -14.63 -34.23 29.63
C ASP A 47 -14.28 -35.01 28.36
N HIS A 48 -13.02 -35.41 28.20
CA HIS A 48 -12.60 -36.13 27.00
C HIS A 48 -13.01 -37.60 27.05
N PRO A 49 -13.67 -38.15 25.99
CA PRO A 49 -14.22 -39.53 26.00
C PRO A 49 -13.19 -40.63 26.29
N SER A 50 -11.93 -40.40 25.87
CA SER A 50 -10.82 -41.35 26.05
C SER A 50 -10.13 -41.23 27.42
N VAL A 51 -10.59 -40.33 28.31
CA VAL A 51 -9.95 -40.04 29.59
C VAL A 51 -10.89 -40.38 30.76
N SER A 52 -10.41 -41.19 31.70
CA SER A 52 -11.14 -41.57 32.91
C SER A 52 -10.78 -40.71 34.12
N GLU A 53 -9.56 -40.24 34.19
CA GLU A 53 -9.04 -39.49 35.33
C GLU A 53 -7.90 -38.56 34.90
N CYS A 54 -7.84 -37.34 35.44
CA CYS A 54 -6.81 -36.35 35.19
C CYS A 54 -5.96 -36.16 36.46
N LYS A 55 -4.65 -36.28 36.35
CA LYS A 55 -3.69 -36.15 37.45
C LYS A 55 -2.55 -35.18 37.06
N LYS A 56 -1.92 -34.58 38.04
CA LYS A 56 -0.72 -33.75 37.82
C LYS A 56 0.47 -34.63 37.43
N LEU A 57 1.41 -34.06 36.71
CA LEU A 57 2.57 -34.79 36.20
C LEU A 57 3.36 -35.53 37.30
N ASN A 58 3.46 -34.95 38.47
CA ASN A 58 4.24 -35.47 39.58
C ASN A 58 3.42 -36.29 40.58
N ASP A 59 2.15 -36.58 40.32
CA ASP A 59 1.35 -37.43 41.16
C ASP A 59 1.86 -38.89 41.10
N SER A 60 1.55 -39.68 42.15
CA SER A 60 1.98 -41.08 42.20
C SER A 60 1.32 -41.92 41.10
N THR A 61 2.14 -42.68 40.42
CA THR A 61 1.74 -43.64 39.39
C THR A 61 1.57 -45.07 39.91
N GLU A 62 1.64 -45.26 41.22
CA GLU A 62 1.48 -46.57 41.83
C GLU A 62 0.08 -47.18 41.53
N GLY A 63 0.08 -48.45 41.14
CA GLY A 63 -1.15 -49.16 40.78
C GLY A 63 -1.59 -48.94 39.30
N TYR A 64 -0.85 -48.24 38.47
CA TYR A 64 -1.11 -48.03 37.05
C TYR A 64 -0.13 -48.79 36.15
N LEU A 65 -0.64 -49.28 35.03
CA LEU A 65 0.20 -49.60 33.87
C LEU A 65 0.46 -48.29 33.12
N VAL A 66 1.64 -47.73 33.25
CA VAL A 66 1.98 -46.40 32.75
C VAL A 66 2.70 -46.51 31.40
N HIS A 67 2.21 -45.73 30.43
CA HIS A 67 2.86 -45.45 29.15
C HIS A 67 3.46 -44.06 29.19
N ASP A 68 4.80 -43.96 29.18
CA ASP A 68 5.51 -42.69 29.21
C ASP A 68 5.79 -42.19 27.78
N THR A 69 5.46 -40.94 27.53
CA THR A 69 5.89 -40.22 26.33
C THR A 69 6.89 -39.12 26.68
N PHE A 70 7.78 -38.76 25.78
CA PHE A 70 8.82 -37.74 25.93
C PHE A 70 10.09 -38.15 26.68
N GLU A 71 10.00 -38.97 27.74
CA GLU A 71 11.19 -39.45 28.43
C GLU A 71 12.01 -40.42 27.62
N LYS A 72 11.37 -41.40 26.97
CA LYS A 72 12.05 -42.40 26.13
C LYS A 72 12.72 -41.76 24.92
N PHE A 73 12.12 -40.71 24.38
CA PHE A 73 12.65 -39.96 23.26
C PHE A 73 13.95 -39.27 23.64
N LEU A 74 13.99 -38.57 24.78
CA LEU A 74 15.19 -37.93 25.28
C LEU A 74 16.27 -38.97 25.63
N ALA A 75 15.89 -40.03 26.32
CA ALA A 75 16.81 -41.12 26.73
C ALA A 75 17.47 -41.84 25.54
N ASN A 76 16.80 -41.90 24.39
CA ASN A 76 17.33 -42.52 23.16
C ASN A 76 18.14 -41.58 22.26
N GLY A 77 18.45 -40.35 22.70
CA GLY A 77 19.22 -39.37 21.94
C GLY A 77 18.48 -38.83 20.70
N HIS A 78 17.14 -38.81 20.77
CA HIS A 78 16.29 -38.31 19.68
C HIS A 78 15.99 -36.82 19.80
N GLU A 79 16.47 -36.13 20.83
CA GLU A 79 16.30 -34.68 21.03
C GLU A 79 16.65 -33.88 19.79
N LYS A 80 17.63 -34.35 19.02
CA LYS A 80 18.04 -33.75 17.74
C LYS A 80 16.98 -33.86 16.64
N LYS A 81 16.02 -34.78 16.74
CA LYS A 81 14.97 -35.01 15.75
C LYS A 81 13.64 -34.40 16.14
N HIS A 82 13.48 -33.91 17.36
CA HIS A 82 12.24 -33.39 17.89
C HIS A 82 11.58 -32.38 16.94
N ASN A 83 12.33 -31.40 16.45
CA ASN A 83 11.80 -30.37 15.55
C ASN A 83 11.64 -30.83 14.10
N ALA A 84 12.12 -32.02 13.74
CA ALA A 84 12.06 -32.60 12.40
C ALA A 84 10.92 -33.62 12.22
N ILE A 85 10.11 -33.87 13.25
CA ILE A 85 9.00 -34.84 13.27
C ILE A 85 7.71 -34.10 13.60
N ASP A 86 6.56 -34.57 13.08
CA ASP A 86 5.26 -34.08 13.48
C ASP A 86 5.06 -34.36 14.97
N ILE A 87 4.69 -33.35 15.72
CA ILE A 87 4.61 -33.40 17.16
C ILE A 87 3.60 -34.43 17.67
N ARG A 88 2.53 -34.69 16.95
CA ARG A 88 1.51 -35.71 17.30
C ARG A 88 2.04 -37.12 17.07
N GLN A 89 2.68 -37.30 15.92
CA GLN A 89 3.33 -38.59 15.59
C GLN A 89 4.48 -38.91 16.55
N TYR A 90 5.14 -37.88 17.05
CA TYR A 90 6.20 -38.00 18.03
C TYR A 90 5.73 -38.67 19.33
N HIS A 91 4.62 -38.22 19.92
CA HIS A 91 4.05 -38.86 21.12
C HIS A 91 3.65 -40.31 20.88
N ALA A 92 3.08 -40.59 19.71
CA ALA A 92 2.69 -41.92 19.29
C ALA A 92 3.89 -42.85 19.06
N TRP A 93 4.94 -42.32 18.45
CA TRP A 93 6.13 -43.08 18.09
C TRP A 93 6.90 -43.59 19.29
N ASP A 94 6.94 -42.85 20.38
CA ASP A 94 7.54 -43.26 21.64
C ASP A 94 6.90 -44.54 22.20
N LEU A 95 5.67 -44.78 21.84
CA LEU A 95 4.90 -45.95 22.24
C LEU A 95 4.78 -47.03 21.15
N GLY A 96 5.51 -46.86 20.04
CA GLY A 96 5.44 -47.78 18.90
C GLY A 96 4.12 -47.65 18.09
N ILE A 97 3.39 -46.55 18.22
CA ILE A 97 2.11 -46.29 17.55
C ILE A 97 2.34 -45.47 16.31
N SER A 98 1.65 -45.77 15.22
CA SER A 98 1.61 -44.94 14.01
C SER A 98 0.23 -44.33 13.83
N LEU A 99 0.17 -43.03 13.54
CA LEU A 99 -1.09 -42.29 13.34
C LEU A 99 -1.29 -42.01 11.84
N THR A 100 -2.51 -42.24 11.37
CA THR A 100 -2.97 -41.78 10.05
C THR A 100 -3.39 -40.31 10.10
N ASN A 101 -3.54 -39.65 8.95
CA ASN A 101 -3.99 -38.26 8.90
C ASN A 101 -5.34 -38.01 9.58
N ASP A 102 -6.25 -38.96 9.47
CA ASP A 102 -7.59 -38.88 10.11
C ASP A 102 -7.52 -38.97 11.63
N GLU A 103 -6.46 -39.59 12.15
CA GLU A 103 -6.22 -39.80 13.58
C GLU A 103 -5.39 -38.66 14.23
N MET A 104 -4.85 -37.75 13.44
CA MET A 104 -4.00 -36.61 13.90
C MET A 104 -4.80 -35.49 14.57
N GLY A 105 -6.13 -35.56 14.62
CA GLY A 105 -6.98 -34.53 15.23
C GLY A 105 -6.76 -34.44 16.75
N CYS A 106 -6.72 -33.23 17.27
CA CYS A 106 -6.57 -32.95 18.69
C CYS A 106 -7.88 -32.33 19.21
N ASP A 107 -8.88 -33.15 19.55
CA ASP A 107 -10.17 -32.65 20.00
C ASP A 107 -10.14 -32.35 21.51
N LEU A 108 -10.55 -31.13 21.88
CA LEU A 108 -10.81 -30.74 23.28
C LEU A 108 -12.30 -30.48 23.47
N TYR A 109 -12.81 -30.83 24.64
CA TYR A 109 -14.23 -30.72 24.96
C TYR A 109 -14.50 -29.66 26.04
N CYS A 110 -13.47 -29.14 26.70
CA CYS A 110 -13.60 -28.10 27.70
C CYS A 110 -13.88 -26.73 27.08
N GLU A 111 -15.00 -26.10 27.39
CA GLU A 111 -15.33 -24.71 27.05
C GLU A 111 -15.96 -23.99 28.24
N GLU A 112 -15.63 -22.72 28.39
CA GLU A 112 -16.22 -21.82 29.37
C GLU A 112 -16.58 -20.51 28.68
N GLU A 113 -17.80 -20.02 28.85
CA GLU A 113 -18.29 -18.81 28.18
C GLU A 113 -17.52 -17.58 28.62
N LYS A 114 -17.01 -16.84 27.62
CA LYS A 114 -16.33 -15.55 27.79
C LYS A 114 -16.81 -14.56 26.73
N ASP A 115 -18.02 -14.03 26.93
CA ASP A 115 -18.52 -12.98 26.06
C ASP A 115 -17.98 -11.60 26.50
N ILE A 116 -17.25 -10.95 25.61
CA ILE A 116 -16.71 -9.59 25.83
C ILE A 116 -17.58 -8.52 25.15
N GLY A 117 -18.83 -8.85 24.77
CA GLY A 117 -19.80 -7.93 24.19
C GLY A 117 -19.53 -7.55 22.72
N ILE A 118 -18.65 -8.27 22.03
CA ILE A 118 -18.33 -8.05 20.62
C ILE A 118 -18.14 -9.38 19.89
N SER A 119 -18.29 -9.32 18.55
CA SER A 119 -18.03 -10.48 17.66
C SER A 119 -17.18 -10.07 16.48
N ASP A 120 -16.80 -11.05 15.66
CA ASP A 120 -16.01 -10.90 14.45
C ASP A 120 -14.65 -10.20 14.67
N TYR A 121 -14.06 -10.39 15.85
CA TYR A 121 -12.74 -9.82 16.17
C TYR A 121 -11.60 -10.76 15.76
N VAL A 122 -10.43 -10.18 15.55
CA VAL A 122 -9.18 -10.91 15.32
C VAL A 122 -8.46 -11.10 16.65
N ILE A 123 -8.17 -12.34 17.02
CA ILE A 123 -7.31 -12.64 18.16
C ILE A 123 -5.87 -12.63 17.70
N ILE A 124 -5.01 -11.87 18.35
CA ILE A 124 -3.56 -11.90 18.15
C ILE A 124 -2.86 -12.40 19.41
N HIS A 125 -1.83 -13.22 19.22
CA HIS A 125 -0.98 -13.74 20.29
C HIS A 125 0.47 -13.29 20.11
N PRO A 126 0.86 -12.11 20.59
CA PRO A 126 2.20 -11.52 20.41
C PRO A 126 3.20 -12.14 21.41
N SER A 127 3.36 -13.49 21.36
CA SER A 127 4.21 -14.24 22.25
C SER A 127 5.70 -13.92 22.00
N LYS A 128 6.46 -13.99 23.10
CA LYS A 128 7.91 -14.05 23.12
C LYS A 128 8.31 -15.46 23.54
N THR A 129 8.97 -16.20 22.63
CA THR A 129 9.50 -17.53 22.89
C THR A 129 10.97 -17.53 22.48
N TRP A 130 11.40 -18.44 21.62
CA TRP A 130 12.71 -18.34 21.02
C TRP A 130 12.75 -17.17 20.04
N GLU A 131 13.90 -16.55 19.86
CA GLU A 131 14.07 -15.40 18.97
C GLU A 131 13.56 -15.69 17.55
N SER A 132 13.87 -16.88 17.02
CA SER A 132 13.40 -17.33 15.71
C SER A 132 11.88 -17.62 15.60
N ARG A 133 11.17 -17.62 16.72
CA ARG A 133 9.72 -17.77 16.84
C ARG A 133 9.04 -16.55 17.45
N THR A 134 9.77 -15.45 17.59
CA THR A 134 9.29 -14.20 18.15
C THR A 134 9.21 -13.12 17.07
N TRP A 135 8.01 -12.77 16.66
CA TRP A 135 7.81 -11.67 15.74
C TRP A 135 7.95 -10.35 16.48
N SER A 136 8.63 -9.34 15.88
CA SER A 136 8.96 -8.11 16.59
C SER A 136 7.72 -7.35 17.09
N LYS A 137 7.88 -6.62 18.20
CA LYS A 137 6.81 -5.77 18.74
C LYS A 137 6.32 -4.75 17.72
N SER A 138 7.21 -4.18 16.90
CA SER A 138 6.86 -3.21 15.87
C SER A 138 5.95 -3.81 14.80
N LYS A 139 6.23 -5.04 14.34
CA LYS A 139 5.39 -5.75 13.39
C LYS A 139 4.01 -6.08 13.97
N TRP A 140 3.94 -6.53 15.25
CA TRP A 140 2.67 -6.76 15.93
C TRP A 140 1.85 -5.47 16.09
N GLN A 141 2.50 -4.35 16.42
CA GLN A 141 1.83 -3.06 16.53
C GLN A 141 1.31 -2.59 15.18
N GLU A 142 2.15 -2.63 14.12
CA GLU A 142 1.74 -2.30 12.76
C GLU A 142 0.57 -3.17 12.28
N LEU A 143 0.63 -4.48 12.51
CA LEU A 143 -0.48 -5.39 12.17
C LEU A 143 -1.77 -4.97 12.88
N THR A 144 -1.69 -4.66 14.18
CA THR A 144 -2.84 -4.23 14.97
C THR A 144 -3.44 -2.95 14.44
N ASP A 145 -2.61 -1.92 14.18
CA ASP A 145 -3.06 -0.64 13.67
C ASP A 145 -3.74 -0.79 12.30
N ARG A 146 -3.19 -1.64 11.45
CA ARG A 146 -3.76 -1.93 10.12
C ARG A 146 -5.05 -2.75 10.18
N LEU A 147 -5.16 -3.73 11.08
CA LEU A 147 -6.42 -4.47 11.29
C LEU A 147 -7.53 -3.53 11.80
N ILE A 148 -7.21 -2.62 12.72
CA ILE A 148 -8.13 -1.61 13.23
C ILE A 148 -8.52 -0.64 12.11
N SER A 149 -7.58 -0.20 11.26
CA SER A 149 -7.88 0.66 10.10
C SER A 149 -8.79 -0.02 9.07
N LEU A 150 -8.78 -1.35 9.02
CA LEU A 150 -9.71 -2.17 8.24
C LEU A 150 -11.06 -2.37 8.94
N GLY A 151 -11.29 -1.70 10.09
CA GLY A 151 -12.51 -1.79 10.88
C GLY A 151 -12.66 -3.05 11.70
N LEU A 152 -11.62 -3.90 11.76
CA LEU A 152 -11.61 -5.08 12.60
C LEU A 152 -11.29 -4.71 14.05
N LYS A 153 -11.99 -5.32 14.99
CA LYS A 153 -11.62 -5.26 16.40
C LYS A 153 -10.51 -6.26 16.66
N VAL A 154 -9.50 -5.88 17.43
CA VAL A 154 -8.35 -6.73 17.73
C VAL A 154 -8.38 -7.07 19.23
N VAL A 155 -8.26 -8.35 19.56
CA VAL A 155 -8.14 -8.85 20.93
C VAL A 155 -6.73 -9.40 21.11
N VAL A 156 -6.02 -8.89 22.10
CA VAL A 156 -4.65 -9.28 22.43
C VAL A 156 -4.67 -10.26 23.58
N ILE A 157 -4.15 -11.46 23.36
CA ILE A 157 -4.09 -12.52 24.38
C ILE A 157 -2.64 -12.88 24.69
N GLY A 158 -2.44 -13.56 25.81
CA GLY A 158 -1.14 -14.08 26.23
C GLY A 158 -1.11 -14.33 27.74
N ASN A 159 -0.08 -15.03 28.20
CA ASN A 159 0.16 -15.28 29.61
C ASN A 159 1.65 -15.13 29.87
N ASP A 160 2.02 -14.29 30.84
CA ASP A 160 3.40 -14.08 31.28
C ASP A 160 3.69 -14.74 32.64
N ASN A 161 2.70 -15.39 33.23
CA ASN A 161 2.79 -15.97 34.59
C ASN A 161 3.25 -14.95 35.66
N GLY A 162 2.98 -13.64 35.43
CA GLY A 162 3.44 -12.55 36.29
C GLY A 162 4.94 -12.27 36.18
N GLN A 163 5.65 -12.88 35.24
CA GLN A 163 7.09 -12.69 35.08
C GLN A 163 7.38 -11.42 34.27
N LYS A 164 8.30 -10.61 34.79
CA LYS A 164 8.80 -9.41 34.14
C LYS A 164 10.30 -9.50 33.93
N GLU A 165 10.77 -8.88 32.84
CA GLU A 165 12.20 -8.70 32.56
C GLU A 165 12.53 -7.21 32.52
N TRP A 166 13.71 -6.86 32.98
CA TRP A 166 14.20 -5.48 32.90
C TRP A 166 14.77 -5.20 31.52
N ASN A 167 14.25 -4.16 30.87
CA ASN A 167 14.80 -3.68 29.60
C ASN A 167 15.80 -2.56 29.87
N GLU A 168 17.08 -2.87 29.71
CA GLU A 168 18.18 -1.93 30.00
C GLU A 168 18.16 -0.70 29.09
N ASP A 169 17.81 -0.85 27.82
CA ASP A 169 17.80 0.24 26.86
C ASP A 169 16.70 1.27 27.17
N LYS A 170 15.53 0.79 27.56
CA LYS A 170 14.36 1.62 27.87
C LYS A 170 14.22 1.96 29.34
N LYS A 171 15.00 1.31 30.21
CA LYS A 171 14.94 1.43 31.70
C LYS A 171 13.51 1.21 32.25
N ILE A 172 12.83 0.18 31.77
CA ILE A 172 11.49 -0.23 32.21
C ILE A 172 11.38 -1.73 32.39
N TRP A 173 10.44 -2.15 33.24
CA TRP A 173 10.03 -3.55 33.32
C TRP A 173 9.02 -3.91 32.23
N GLU A 174 9.34 -4.88 31.39
CA GLU A 174 8.45 -5.43 30.34
C GLU A 174 7.98 -6.83 30.72
N LEU A 175 6.83 -7.26 30.15
CA LEU A 175 6.38 -8.65 30.30
C LEU A 175 7.37 -9.59 29.60
N LYS A 176 7.77 -10.68 30.25
CA LYS A 176 8.79 -11.59 29.74
C LYS A 176 8.34 -12.38 28.52
N ASN A 177 7.10 -12.88 28.54
CA ASN A 177 6.63 -13.87 27.57
C ASN A 177 5.67 -13.32 26.50
N VAL A 178 5.31 -12.03 26.56
CA VAL A 178 4.36 -11.41 25.62
C VAL A 178 4.65 -9.94 25.40
N HIS A 179 4.43 -9.46 24.15
CA HIS A 179 4.53 -8.03 23.84
C HIS A 179 3.23 -7.31 24.21
N ILE A 180 3.37 -6.16 24.88
CA ILE A 180 2.25 -5.23 25.10
C ILE A 180 1.98 -4.45 23.80
N ILE A 181 0.77 -4.58 23.24
CA ILE A 181 0.33 -3.96 21.99
C ILE A 181 -0.78 -2.94 22.31
N LYS A 182 -0.68 -1.75 21.74
CA LYS A 182 -1.67 -0.68 21.93
C LYS A 182 -2.81 -0.78 20.92
N GLY A 183 -3.98 -0.24 21.29
CA GLY A 183 -5.14 -0.14 20.38
C GLY A 183 -6.04 -1.38 20.35
N GLY A 184 -5.55 -2.55 20.73
CA GLY A 184 -6.34 -3.76 20.88
C GLY A 184 -7.00 -3.87 22.28
N ILE A 185 -8.01 -4.73 22.39
CA ILE A 185 -8.62 -5.10 23.67
C ILE A 185 -7.65 -6.04 24.39
N ASP A 186 -7.12 -5.61 25.51
CA ASP A 186 -6.13 -6.35 26.28
C ASP A 186 -6.76 -7.42 27.18
N LEU A 187 -6.54 -8.68 26.84
CA LEU A 187 -6.89 -9.85 27.62
C LEU A 187 -5.66 -10.67 28.07
N ILE A 188 -4.48 -10.06 28.09
CA ILE A 188 -3.27 -10.72 28.63
C ILE A 188 -3.49 -11.05 30.11
N ASN A 189 -3.24 -12.31 30.49
CA ASN A 189 -3.49 -12.85 31.85
C ASN A 189 -4.96 -12.79 32.32
N LYS A 190 -5.93 -12.63 31.41
CA LYS A 190 -7.35 -12.43 31.77
C LYS A 190 -8.26 -13.52 31.20
N THR A 191 -7.70 -14.58 30.62
CA THR A 191 -8.45 -15.68 30.01
C THR A 191 -7.82 -17.02 30.36
N SER A 192 -8.67 -18.00 30.67
CA SER A 192 -8.32 -19.41 30.73
C SER A 192 -8.30 -20.05 29.34
N ILE A 193 -7.78 -21.26 29.19
CA ILE A 193 -7.80 -21.99 27.92
C ILE A 193 -9.23 -22.36 27.49
N PRO A 194 -10.13 -22.85 28.39
CA PRO A 194 -11.54 -23.07 28.08
C PRO A 194 -12.24 -21.80 27.58
N GLU A 195 -12.04 -20.65 28.23
CA GLU A 195 -12.58 -19.36 27.79
C GLU A 195 -12.07 -18.96 26.41
N LEU A 196 -10.74 -19.11 26.13
CA LEU A 196 -10.17 -18.84 24.82
C LEU A 196 -10.77 -19.74 23.73
N ARG A 197 -10.98 -21.02 24.02
CA ARG A 197 -11.65 -21.92 23.07
C ARG A 197 -13.07 -21.46 22.75
N TRP A 198 -13.86 -21.11 23.78
CA TRP A 198 -15.19 -20.57 23.57
C TRP A 198 -15.16 -19.31 22.69
N MET A 199 -14.28 -18.35 23.00
CA MET A 199 -14.09 -17.13 22.20
C MET A 199 -13.75 -17.45 20.73
N MET A 200 -12.87 -18.40 20.48
CA MET A 200 -12.44 -18.81 19.15
C MET A 200 -13.57 -19.49 18.36
N ASN A 201 -14.36 -20.36 19.02
CA ASN A 201 -15.46 -21.07 18.37
C ASN A 201 -16.67 -20.19 18.07
N HIS A 202 -16.96 -19.19 18.92
CA HIS A 202 -18.28 -18.54 18.91
C HIS A 202 -18.20 -17.06 18.46
N LYS A 203 -17.06 -16.40 18.61
CA LYS A 203 -16.98 -14.94 18.45
C LYS A 203 -15.83 -14.44 17.58
N ALA A 204 -14.72 -15.17 17.50
CA ALA A 204 -13.55 -14.72 16.76
C ALA A 204 -13.71 -14.95 15.24
N PHE A 205 -13.31 -13.97 14.45
CA PHE A 205 -13.19 -14.08 12.99
C PHE A 205 -11.99 -14.94 12.59
N CYS A 206 -10.84 -14.68 13.21
CA CYS A 206 -9.63 -15.48 13.05
C CYS A 206 -8.66 -15.32 14.22
N VAL A 207 -7.71 -16.24 14.32
CA VAL A 207 -6.57 -16.21 15.25
C VAL A 207 -5.28 -16.04 14.44
N ILE A 208 -4.44 -15.08 14.81
CA ILE A 208 -3.10 -14.85 14.23
C ILE A 208 -2.07 -15.13 15.31
N THR A 209 -1.22 -16.12 15.09
CA THR A 209 -0.22 -16.55 16.08
C THR A 209 1.02 -17.11 15.41
N MET A 210 2.14 -17.11 16.13
CA MET A 210 3.31 -17.90 15.78
C MET A 210 3.05 -19.39 16.11
N ASP A 211 4.06 -20.24 15.84
CA ASP A 211 4.07 -21.59 16.38
C ASP A 211 4.20 -21.56 17.92
N SER A 212 3.09 -21.77 18.60
CA SER A 212 2.95 -21.66 20.06
C SER A 212 1.81 -22.55 20.56
N GLY A 213 1.66 -22.70 21.88
CA GLY A 213 0.55 -23.42 22.47
C GLY A 213 -0.83 -22.95 21.99
N ILE A 214 -0.98 -21.64 21.73
CA ILE A 214 -2.22 -21.04 21.21
C ILE A 214 -2.56 -21.51 19.79
N LEU A 215 -1.56 -21.82 18.94
CA LEU A 215 -1.80 -22.44 17.64
C LEU A 215 -2.55 -23.78 17.80
N HIS A 216 -2.10 -24.59 18.74
CA HIS A 216 -2.69 -25.91 19.00
C HIS A 216 -4.06 -25.79 19.68
N VAL A 217 -4.26 -24.83 20.59
CA VAL A 217 -5.60 -24.50 21.14
C VAL A 217 -6.55 -24.09 20.01
N ALA A 218 -6.15 -23.17 19.14
CA ALA A 218 -6.96 -22.76 17.98
C ALA A 218 -7.24 -23.95 17.03
N GLY A 219 -6.29 -24.88 16.92
CA GLY A 219 -6.43 -26.13 16.17
C GLY A 219 -7.53 -27.05 16.66
N THR A 220 -7.95 -26.92 17.92
CA THR A 220 -9.08 -27.68 18.53
C THR A 220 -10.45 -27.03 18.30
N THR A 221 -10.51 -25.93 17.53
CA THR A 221 -11.71 -25.13 17.28
C THR A 221 -12.02 -25.04 15.78
N ASP A 222 -13.19 -24.48 15.42
CA ASP A 222 -13.56 -24.24 14.02
C ASP A 222 -13.17 -22.83 13.51
N CYS A 223 -12.39 -22.08 14.29
CA CYS A 223 -11.94 -20.73 13.95
C CYS A 223 -10.95 -20.73 12.78
N ASN A 224 -10.91 -19.65 11.98
CA ASN A 224 -9.85 -19.46 11.00
C ASN A 224 -8.51 -19.20 11.70
N ILE A 225 -7.43 -19.79 11.19
CA ILE A 225 -6.08 -19.66 11.76
C ILE A 225 -5.13 -19.11 10.69
N ILE A 226 -4.36 -18.09 11.07
CA ILE A 226 -3.18 -17.63 10.34
C ILE A 226 -1.96 -17.89 11.22
N GLN A 227 -1.14 -18.85 10.82
CA GLN A 227 0.16 -19.11 11.44
C GLN A 227 1.23 -18.28 10.77
N LEU A 228 1.99 -17.51 11.55
CA LEU A 228 3.12 -16.73 11.07
C LEU A 228 4.36 -17.59 10.92
N GLY A 229 5.19 -17.25 9.94
CA GLY A 229 6.42 -17.94 9.63
C GLY A 229 7.46 -17.88 10.75
N SER A 230 8.16 -19.00 10.95
CA SER A 230 9.23 -19.17 11.92
C SER A 230 10.31 -20.09 11.35
N SER A 231 11.35 -20.35 12.13
CA SER A 231 12.41 -21.31 11.76
C SER A 231 11.97 -22.78 11.74
N LEU A 232 10.76 -23.10 12.19
CA LEU A 232 10.19 -24.46 12.17
C LEU A 232 9.44 -24.74 10.87
N ASN A 233 9.46 -26.01 10.46
CA ASN A 233 8.61 -26.44 9.36
C ASN A 233 7.14 -26.46 9.82
N TYR A 234 6.36 -25.54 9.28
CA TYR A 234 4.97 -25.36 9.65
C TYR A 234 4.13 -26.64 9.49
N LYS A 235 4.42 -27.50 8.50
CA LYS A 235 3.70 -28.76 8.25
C LYS A 235 3.79 -29.73 9.44
N LEU A 236 4.85 -29.64 10.23
CA LEU A 236 5.05 -30.47 11.42
C LEU A 236 4.30 -29.94 12.66
N ARG A 237 3.69 -28.75 12.54
CA ARG A 237 3.00 -28.04 13.63
C ARG A 237 1.56 -27.65 13.27
N ALA A 238 1.25 -27.56 11.97
CA ALA A 238 -0.08 -27.19 11.51
C ALA A 238 -1.15 -28.15 12.06
N PRO A 239 -2.27 -27.62 12.60
CA PRO A 239 -3.30 -28.46 13.19
C PRO A 239 -3.99 -29.34 12.12
N TYR A 240 -4.37 -30.53 12.51
CA TYR A 240 -5.26 -31.39 11.72
C TYR A 240 -6.69 -31.20 12.21
N ARG A 241 -7.59 -30.84 11.30
CA ARG A 241 -9.02 -30.71 11.54
C ARG A 241 -9.80 -31.38 10.42
N LYS A 242 -10.75 -32.26 10.75
CA LYS A 242 -11.48 -33.06 9.75
C LYS A 242 -10.53 -33.82 8.80
N GLY A 243 -9.48 -34.42 9.34
CA GLY A 243 -8.47 -35.18 8.57
C GLY A 243 -7.56 -34.34 7.69
N LYS A 244 -7.56 -32.99 7.78
CA LYS A 244 -6.82 -32.10 6.88
C LYS A 244 -6.05 -31.03 7.65
N GLN A 245 -4.90 -30.65 7.14
CA GLN A 245 -4.11 -29.53 7.67
C GLN A 245 -4.55 -28.16 7.13
N ASP A 246 -5.17 -28.12 5.96
CA ASP A 246 -5.55 -26.86 5.28
C ASP A 246 -6.96 -26.36 5.63
N TYR A 247 -7.69 -27.06 6.47
CA TYR A 247 -9.05 -26.67 6.85
C TYR A 247 -9.05 -25.40 7.68
N LYS A 248 -9.56 -24.29 7.11
CA LYS A 248 -9.59 -22.94 7.72
C LYS A 248 -8.23 -22.53 8.34
N TYR A 249 -7.14 -22.92 7.70
CA TYR A 249 -5.78 -22.67 8.14
C TYR A 249 -4.95 -22.10 7.00
N GLN A 250 -4.15 -21.11 7.31
CA GLN A 250 -3.22 -20.48 6.38
C GLN A 250 -1.85 -20.30 7.06
N TYR A 251 -0.80 -20.70 6.36
CA TYR A 251 0.55 -20.38 6.75
C TYR A 251 1.06 -19.17 5.96
N VAL A 252 1.61 -18.19 6.66
CA VAL A 252 2.20 -17.00 6.07
C VAL A 252 3.66 -16.97 6.47
N GLY A 253 4.54 -17.40 5.58
CA GLY A 253 6.00 -17.37 5.77
C GLY A 253 6.62 -16.08 5.27
N GLY A 254 7.91 -15.90 5.59
CA GLY A 254 8.77 -14.89 4.97
C GLY A 254 9.37 -15.37 3.65
N THR A 255 10.48 -14.76 3.26
CA THR A 255 11.20 -15.10 2.01
C THR A 255 12.06 -16.36 2.11
N CYS A 256 12.41 -16.80 3.32
CA CYS A 256 13.19 -17.99 3.58
C CYS A 256 12.29 -19.20 3.92
N ASN A 257 12.49 -20.31 3.19
CA ASN A 257 11.75 -21.55 3.36
C ASN A 257 12.62 -22.72 3.89
N ILE A 258 13.80 -22.46 4.42
CA ILE A 258 14.76 -23.50 4.84
C ILE A 258 14.27 -24.26 6.06
N ALA A 259 13.47 -23.62 6.94
CA ALA A 259 12.99 -24.20 8.20
C ALA A 259 14.15 -24.78 9.05
N CYS A 260 15.17 -23.97 9.31
CA CYS A 260 16.45 -24.37 9.93
C CYS A 260 16.30 -25.21 11.20
N ALA A 261 15.35 -24.87 12.09
CA ALA A 261 15.12 -25.61 13.32
C ALA A 261 14.56 -27.02 13.10
N SER A 262 13.92 -27.27 11.96
CA SER A 262 13.41 -28.59 11.56
C SER A 262 14.35 -29.32 10.60
N ASN A 263 15.45 -28.71 10.19
CA ASN A 263 16.38 -29.25 9.21
C ASN A 263 17.64 -29.74 9.90
N LEU A 264 17.83 -31.06 9.90
CA LEU A 264 18.97 -31.71 10.56
C LEU A 264 20.35 -31.27 10.03
N LYS A 265 20.42 -30.70 8.81
CA LYS A 265 21.66 -30.13 8.25
C LYS A 265 22.14 -28.91 9.03
N TYR A 266 21.21 -28.06 9.45
CA TYR A 266 21.52 -26.86 10.22
C TYR A 266 21.47 -27.12 11.73
N GLY A 267 21.04 -28.32 12.12
CA GLY A 267 20.73 -28.69 13.48
C GLY A 267 21.85 -28.40 14.46
N LEU A 268 21.52 -27.66 15.52
CA LEU A 268 22.03 -27.92 16.86
C LEU A 268 23.37 -27.31 17.23
N LYS A 269 23.77 -26.22 16.61
CA LYS A 269 25.03 -25.56 17.00
C LYS A 269 24.88 -24.58 18.17
N GLU A 270 23.63 -24.25 18.58
CA GLU A 270 23.54 -23.12 19.46
C GLU A 270 22.79 -23.39 20.74
N HIS A 271 22.24 -23.24 21.48
CA HIS A 271 21.74 -23.35 22.83
C HIS A 271 20.64 -24.42 22.96
N ASN A 272 20.72 -25.19 23.99
CA ASN A 272 19.63 -26.04 24.42
C ASN A 272 18.71 -25.27 25.37
N ASP A 273 17.41 -25.56 25.31
CA ASP A 273 16.48 -25.13 26.34
C ASP A 273 16.69 -25.95 27.64
N ILE A 274 15.84 -25.71 28.65
CA ILE A 274 15.93 -26.42 29.93
C ILE A 274 15.76 -27.95 29.85
N HIS A 275 15.29 -28.44 28.69
CA HIS A 275 15.12 -29.89 28.38
C HIS A 275 16.17 -30.41 27.43
N GLY A 276 17.20 -29.65 27.11
CA GLY A 276 18.21 -30.05 26.14
C GLY A 276 17.76 -29.93 24.67
N ILE A 277 16.61 -29.34 24.40
CA ILE A 277 16.09 -29.16 23.03
C ILE A 277 16.76 -27.94 22.41
N PRO A 278 17.31 -28.07 21.19
CA PRO A 278 17.96 -26.98 20.51
C PRO A 278 17.03 -25.83 20.16
N VAL A 279 17.40 -24.63 20.53
CA VAL A 279 16.70 -23.38 20.18
C VAL A 279 17.58 -22.52 19.31
N LEU A 280 17.01 -21.91 18.27
CA LEU A 280 17.75 -21.02 17.38
C LEU A 280 17.55 -19.55 17.84
N ARG A 281 18.64 -18.91 18.21
CA ARG A 281 18.66 -17.49 18.60
C ARG A 281 19.01 -16.58 17.45
N ASN A 282 19.77 -17.06 16.47
CA ASN A 282 20.18 -16.28 15.30
C ASN A 282 19.74 -16.95 14.00
N CYS A 283 19.69 -16.19 12.91
CA CYS A 283 19.45 -16.73 11.59
C CYS A 283 20.65 -17.59 11.16
N GLN A 284 20.43 -18.81 10.72
CA GLN A 284 21.51 -19.75 10.31
C GLN A 284 22.13 -19.42 8.95
N GLU A 285 21.53 -18.52 8.19
CA GLU A 285 22.05 -17.96 6.94
C GLU A 285 22.75 -16.60 7.18
N GLU A 286 23.11 -16.30 8.44
CA GLU A 286 23.90 -15.13 8.86
C GLU A 286 23.26 -13.76 8.52
N TYR A 287 21.93 -13.70 8.39
CA TYR A 287 21.22 -12.45 8.24
C TYR A 287 20.94 -11.81 9.61
N ASP A 288 20.95 -10.50 9.66
CA ASP A 288 20.64 -9.72 10.87
C ASP A 288 19.19 -9.90 11.33
N GLU A 289 18.29 -10.29 10.42
CA GLU A 289 16.88 -10.57 10.69
C GLU A 289 16.50 -11.98 10.26
N PHE A 290 15.44 -12.53 10.92
CA PHE A 290 14.87 -13.82 10.53
C PHE A 290 14.05 -13.68 9.25
N LEU A 291 14.62 -14.02 8.10
CA LEU A 291 13.95 -13.99 6.80
C LEU A 291 12.76 -14.97 6.67
N CYS A 292 12.62 -15.92 7.60
CA CYS A 292 11.44 -16.79 7.68
C CYS A 292 10.21 -16.08 8.29
N HIS A 293 10.40 -14.93 8.95
CA HIS A 293 9.31 -14.16 9.53
C HIS A 293 8.48 -13.45 8.44
N SER A 294 7.16 -13.54 8.57
CA SER A 294 6.19 -12.92 7.68
C SER A 294 6.37 -11.39 7.59
N SER A 295 5.99 -10.80 6.45
CA SER A 295 5.70 -9.36 6.38
C SER A 295 4.29 -9.07 6.89
N VAL A 296 4.04 -7.86 7.37
CA VAL A 296 2.69 -7.42 7.76
C VAL A 296 1.76 -7.37 6.55
N ASP A 297 2.27 -6.99 5.37
CA ASP A 297 1.50 -6.97 4.13
C ASP A 297 0.94 -8.34 3.75
N ASP A 298 1.76 -9.38 3.86
CA ASP A 298 1.33 -10.74 3.55
C ASP A 298 0.29 -11.24 4.55
N VAL A 299 0.44 -10.92 5.83
CA VAL A 299 -0.55 -11.26 6.85
C VAL A 299 -1.89 -10.58 6.56
N ILE A 300 -1.89 -9.28 6.31
CA ILE A 300 -3.09 -8.51 5.95
C ILE A 300 -3.76 -9.06 4.68
N LYS A 301 -2.96 -9.40 3.66
CA LYS A 301 -3.47 -10.03 2.44
C LYS A 301 -4.19 -11.35 2.75
N ASN A 302 -3.61 -12.18 3.61
CA ASN A 302 -4.21 -13.46 3.99
C ASN A 302 -5.47 -13.28 4.85
N VAL A 303 -5.51 -12.30 5.77
CA VAL A 303 -6.74 -11.94 6.51
C VAL A 303 -7.87 -11.58 5.54
N LYS A 304 -7.58 -10.77 4.52
CA LYS A 304 -8.56 -10.37 3.49
C LYS A 304 -9.07 -11.53 2.63
N ASN A 305 -8.29 -12.60 2.49
CA ASN A 305 -8.64 -13.78 1.71
C ASN A 305 -9.50 -14.80 2.49
N ILE A 306 -9.67 -14.62 3.79
CA ILE A 306 -10.54 -15.51 4.60
C ILE A 306 -11.98 -15.38 4.10
N LYS A 307 -12.62 -16.52 3.81
CA LYS A 307 -14.03 -16.55 3.42
C LYS A 307 -14.91 -15.87 4.49
N GLY A 308 -15.67 -14.87 4.09
CA GLY A 308 -16.50 -14.07 5.00
C GLY A 308 -15.78 -12.81 5.50
N PHE A 309 -14.51 -12.57 5.13
CA PHE A 309 -13.91 -11.26 5.34
C PHE A 309 -14.76 -10.22 4.61
N LYS A 310 -15.39 -9.38 5.41
CA LYS A 310 -16.09 -8.20 4.92
C LYS A 310 -15.16 -7.05 5.21
N ASP A 311 -14.82 -6.27 4.20
CA ASP A 311 -14.21 -4.98 4.44
C ASP A 311 -15.26 -4.16 5.21
N ILE A 312 -15.12 -4.14 6.53
CA ILE A 312 -16.13 -3.58 7.46
C ILE A 312 -16.35 -2.09 7.19
N ASN A 313 -15.36 -1.40 6.58
CA ASN A 313 -15.52 -0.02 6.12
C ASN A 313 -16.40 0.09 4.86
N LYS A 314 -16.55 -0.96 4.07
CA LYS A 314 -17.43 -0.97 2.89
C LYS A 314 -18.81 -1.54 3.16
N ASN A 315 -19.01 -2.25 4.25
CA ASN A 315 -20.25 -2.95 4.56
C ASN A 315 -20.90 -2.35 5.81
N LYS A 316 -21.47 -1.17 5.66
CA LYS A 316 -22.32 -0.58 6.69
C LYS A 316 -23.76 -1.05 6.47
N TYR A 317 -24.56 -1.07 7.52
CA TYR A 317 -25.94 -1.50 7.45
C TYR A 317 -26.87 -0.40 7.96
N ILE A 318 -28.01 -0.24 7.30
CA ILE A 318 -29.12 0.57 7.73
C ILE A 318 -30.41 -0.26 7.55
N ASP A 319 -31.21 -0.39 8.60
CA ASP A 319 -32.45 -1.20 8.59
C ASP A 319 -32.22 -2.62 8.01
N ASN A 320 -31.12 -3.26 8.38
CA ASN A 320 -30.65 -4.54 7.87
C ASN A 320 -30.34 -4.57 6.35
N ASN A 321 -30.34 -3.44 5.66
CA ASN A 321 -29.80 -3.32 4.31
C ASN A 321 -28.32 -2.88 4.36
N GLN A 322 -27.53 -3.42 3.43
CA GLN A 322 -26.10 -3.14 3.32
C GLN A 322 -25.88 -1.79 2.63
N ILE A 323 -24.98 -0.96 3.17
CA ILE A 323 -24.50 0.27 2.56
C ILE A 323 -23.14 -0.05 1.91
N LEU A 324 -23.06 0.04 0.60
CA LEU A 324 -21.84 -0.09 -0.18
C LEU A 324 -21.33 1.28 -0.58
N ILE A 325 -20.06 1.60 -0.29
CA ILE A 325 -19.44 2.88 -0.60
C ILE A 325 -18.20 2.65 -1.46
N SER A 326 -18.04 3.45 -2.49
CA SER A 326 -16.89 3.43 -3.39
C SER A 326 -16.45 4.85 -3.70
N TYR A 327 -15.14 5.06 -3.88
CA TYR A 327 -14.54 6.33 -4.25
C TYR A 327 -13.71 6.24 -5.55
N LEU A 328 -13.93 5.22 -6.39
CA LEU A 328 -13.01 4.89 -7.48
C LEU A 328 -12.65 6.09 -8.38
N TYR A 329 -13.63 6.79 -8.91
CA TYR A 329 -13.45 8.08 -9.62
C TYR A 329 -14.19 9.20 -8.89
N LYS A 330 -15.32 8.85 -8.32
CA LYS A 330 -16.25 9.74 -7.61
C LYS A 330 -16.93 8.97 -6.49
N PRO A 331 -17.43 9.65 -5.45
CA PRO A 331 -18.11 8.96 -4.37
C PRO A 331 -19.44 8.40 -4.85
N LYS A 332 -19.66 7.13 -4.55
CA LYS A 332 -20.88 6.38 -4.86
C LYS A 332 -21.38 5.64 -3.64
N VAL A 333 -22.68 5.66 -3.42
CA VAL A 333 -23.36 4.90 -2.37
C VAL A 333 -24.42 4.01 -2.99
N GLU A 334 -24.44 2.73 -2.63
CA GLU A 334 -25.50 1.78 -2.99
C GLU A 334 -26.10 1.20 -1.70
N ILE A 335 -27.44 1.15 -1.63
CA ILE A 335 -28.16 0.46 -0.55
C ILE A 335 -28.67 -0.86 -1.08
N LYS A 336 -28.20 -1.97 -0.50
CA LYS A 336 -28.49 -3.33 -1.00
C LYS A 336 -29.13 -4.20 0.07
N GLY A 337 -30.32 -4.74 -0.21
CA GLY A 337 -31.03 -5.61 0.72
C GLY A 337 -32.50 -5.78 0.41
N LYS A 338 -33.18 -6.54 1.27
CA LYS A 338 -34.60 -6.93 1.09
C LYS A 338 -35.58 -5.95 1.76
N ASN A 339 -35.14 -5.17 2.72
CA ASN A 339 -36.02 -4.30 3.48
C ASN A 339 -36.32 -3.03 2.69
N LYS A 340 -37.61 -2.82 2.39
CA LYS A 340 -38.07 -1.62 1.69
C LYS A 340 -37.88 -0.41 2.59
N GLY A 341 -37.24 0.64 2.04
CA GLY A 341 -36.99 1.89 2.75
C GLY A 341 -36.58 2.99 1.78
N LYS A 342 -36.67 4.21 2.25
CA LYS A 342 -36.13 5.40 1.57
C LYS A 342 -34.98 5.94 2.39
N TYR A 343 -33.90 6.29 1.72
CA TYR A 343 -32.64 6.68 2.35
C TYR A 343 -32.16 7.99 1.75
N LYS A 344 -32.06 9.03 2.58
CA LYS A 344 -31.44 10.29 2.20
C LYS A 344 -29.93 10.14 2.26
N ILE A 345 -29.26 10.26 1.12
CA ILE A 345 -27.81 10.20 0.99
C ILE A 345 -27.27 11.60 0.81
N GLU A 346 -26.26 11.98 1.59
CA GLU A 346 -25.60 13.28 1.51
C GLU A 346 -24.09 13.08 1.34
N PHE A 347 -23.50 13.71 0.32
CA PHE A 347 -22.09 13.79 0.04
C PHE A 347 -21.59 15.17 0.47
N ILE A 348 -20.72 15.21 1.47
CA ILE A 348 -20.30 16.44 2.15
C ILE A 348 -18.80 16.63 1.97
N ASP A 349 -18.38 17.84 1.66
CA ASP A 349 -16.98 18.24 1.75
C ASP A 349 -16.63 18.59 3.20
N LYS A 350 -15.84 17.74 3.85
CA LYS A 350 -15.39 17.91 5.25
C LYS A 350 -14.68 19.24 5.48
N SER A 351 -14.03 19.78 4.44
CA SER A 351 -13.22 21.00 4.56
C SER A 351 -14.06 22.27 4.70
N SER A 352 -15.26 22.27 4.11
CA SER A 352 -16.21 23.40 4.13
C SER A 352 -17.51 23.08 4.88
N ASP A 353 -17.73 21.83 5.27
CA ASP A 353 -18.99 21.29 5.79
C ASP A 353 -20.20 21.51 4.83
N GLU A 354 -19.92 21.70 3.55
CA GLU A 354 -20.90 21.92 2.49
C GLU A 354 -21.45 20.59 1.97
N VAL A 355 -22.79 20.49 1.84
CA VAL A 355 -23.45 19.37 1.15
C VAL A 355 -23.33 19.59 -0.36
N ILE A 356 -22.41 18.84 -0.98
CA ILE A 356 -22.13 18.95 -2.41
C ILE A 356 -23.22 18.30 -3.26
N HIS A 357 -23.75 17.18 -2.79
CA HIS A 357 -24.84 16.47 -3.45
C HIS A 357 -25.71 15.77 -2.41
N SER A 358 -27.01 15.79 -2.65
CA SER A 358 -28.00 15.07 -1.83
C SER A 358 -29.05 14.44 -2.71
N SER A 359 -29.39 13.18 -2.42
CA SER A 359 -30.45 12.45 -3.12
C SER A 359 -31.16 11.48 -2.20
N GLU A 360 -32.40 11.13 -2.54
CA GLU A 360 -33.15 10.06 -1.86
C GLU A 360 -33.21 8.83 -2.77
N ILE A 361 -32.77 7.68 -2.24
CA ILE A 361 -32.80 6.40 -2.96
C ILE A 361 -33.56 5.35 -2.14
N SER A 362 -34.06 4.32 -2.82
CA SER A 362 -34.65 3.15 -2.18
C SER A 362 -33.62 2.02 -2.04
N ASN A 363 -33.99 0.93 -1.34
CA ASN A 363 -33.18 -0.30 -1.34
C ASN A 363 -32.96 -0.82 -2.77
N ASN A 364 -31.80 -1.41 -3.01
CA ASN A 364 -31.29 -1.89 -4.30
C ASN A 364 -31.14 -0.78 -5.36
N MET A 365 -30.91 0.45 -4.89
CA MET A 365 -30.55 1.60 -5.72
C MET A 365 -29.24 2.20 -5.27
N TRP A 366 -28.64 2.99 -6.15
CA TRP A 366 -27.42 3.72 -5.89
C TRP A 366 -27.53 5.18 -6.32
N THR A 367 -26.66 6.00 -5.76
CA THR A 367 -26.45 7.40 -6.14
C THR A 367 -24.98 7.74 -6.08
N GLU A 368 -24.56 8.76 -6.84
CA GLU A 368 -23.17 9.24 -6.87
C GLU A 368 -23.15 10.77 -6.99
N CYS A 369 -22.04 11.37 -6.52
CA CYS A 369 -21.74 12.77 -6.76
C CYS A 369 -20.82 12.87 -7.98
N ASN A 370 -21.14 13.78 -8.93
CA ASN A 370 -20.37 13.88 -10.18
C ASN A 370 -19.00 14.52 -10.04
N ARG A 371 -18.63 15.04 -8.85
CA ARG A 371 -17.33 15.66 -8.62
C ARG A 371 -16.21 14.60 -8.60
N GLU A 372 -15.27 14.68 -9.54
CA GLU A 372 -14.16 13.73 -9.71
C GLU A 372 -12.80 14.27 -9.24
N TRP A 373 -12.67 15.60 -8.99
CA TRP A 373 -11.48 16.14 -8.35
C TRP A 373 -11.49 15.91 -6.84
N PHE A 374 -10.33 15.90 -6.21
CA PHE A 374 -10.16 15.59 -4.80
C PHE A 374 -11.07 16.45 -3.90
N THR A 375 -11.83 15.78 -3.09
CA THR A 375 -12.65 16.35 -2.02
C THR A 375 -12.51 15.44 -0.80
N ASN A 376 -12.42 16.02 0.37
CA ASN A 376 -12.36 15.25 1.61
C ASN A 376 -13.77 14.82 2.02
N TRP A 377 -14.21 13.67 1.52
CA TRP A 377 -15.59 13.22 1.58
C TRP A 377 -16.03 12.74 2.95
N VAL A 378 -17.19 13.22 3.40
CA VAL A 378 -18.02 12.63 4.45
C VAL A 378 -19.33 12.19 3.84
N ILE A 379 -19.74 10.95 4.09
CA ILE A 379 -21.00 10.38 3.61
C ILE A 379 -21.97 10.27 4.77
N LYS A 380 -23.16 10.84 4.62
CA LYS A 380 -24.29 10.65 5.56
C LYS A 380 -25.41 9.86 4.91
N VAL A 381 -26.05 9.00 5.70
CA VAL A 381 -27.30 8.30 5.36
C VAL A 381 -28.31 8.61 6.46
N ASN A 382 -29.46 9.19 6.09
CA ASN A 382 -30.49 9.65 7.04
C ASN A 382 -29.90 10.51 8.17
N GLY A 383 -29.00 11.45 7.81
CA GLY A 383 -28.34 12.38 8.73
C GLY A 383 -27.22 11.80 9.60
N LYS A 384 -26.99 10.49 9.58
CA LYS A 384 -25.89 9.84 10.31
C LYS A 384 -24.66 9.69 9.43
N ILE A 385 -23.47 10.05 9.94
CA ILE A 385 -22.20 9.78 9.25
C ILE A 385 -22.02 8.27 9.17
N VAL A 386 -21.88 7.77 7.95
CA VAL A 386 -21.63 6.35 7.67
C VAL A 386 -20.23 6.11 7.15
N ASP A 387 -19.57 7.14 6.60
CA ASP A 387 -18.19 7.06 6.15
C ASP A 387 -17.49 8.42 6.12
N GLU A 388 -16.19 8.41 6.35
CA GLU A 388 -15.26 9.49 6.13
C GLU A 388 -14.10 8.96 5.30
N MET A 389 -13.79 9.65 4.20
CA MET A 389 -12.72 9.20 3.30
C MET A 389 -11.36 9.36 3.99
N ASP A 390 -10.63 8.26 4.11
CA ASP A 390 -9.25 8.23 4.57
C ASP A 390 -8.37 7.56 3.51
N LEU A 391 -7.34 8.28 3.06
CA LEU A 391 -6.39 7.82 2.05
C LEU A 391 -5.14 7.17 2.63
N THR A 392 -4.95 7.21 3.95
CA THR A 392 -3.77 6.64 4.61
C THR A 392 -3.58 5.18 4.20
N ASP A 393 -2.39 4.83 3.72
CA ASP A 393 -2.00 3.51 3.20
C ASP A 393 -2.82 2.98 2.02
N LYS A 394 -3.78 3.75 1.49
CA LYS A 394 -4.60 3.35 0.33
C LYS A 394 -3.79 3.49 -0.96
N GLN A 395 -4.09 2.62 -1.93
CA GLN A 395 -3.56 2.76 -3.28
C GLN A 395 -4.38 3.80 -4.05
N VAL A 396 -3.76 4.90 -4.41
CA VAL A 396 -4.33 5.96 -5.26
C VAL A 396 -3.67 5.89 -6.63
N HIS A 397 -4.45 6.08 -7.68
CA HIS A 397 -3.93 6.21 -9.03
C HIS A 397 -4.14 7.63 -9.56
N ILE A 398 -3.10 8.22 -10.15
CA ILE A 398 -3.14 9.55 -10.77
C ILE A 398 -2.85 9.39 -12.26
N GLU A 399 -3.85 9.73 -13.09
CA GLU A 399 -3.75 9.65 -14.54
C GLU A 399 -3.43 11.03 -15.12
N LEU A 400 -2.26 11.18 -15.78
CA LEU A 400 -1.95 12.36 -16.58
C LEU A 400 -2.50 12.16 -17.99
N CYS A 401 -3.66 12.76 -18.28
CA CYS A 401 -4.44 12.52 -19.49
C CYS A 401 -3.97 13.34 -20.69
N SER A 402 -2.68 13.60 -20.80
CA SER A 402 -2.09 14.35 -21.94
C SER A 402 -0.84 13.66 -22.48
N LYS A 403 -0.66 13.75 -23.81
CA LYS A 403 0.58 13.35 -24.49
C LYS A 403 1.56 14.51 -24.61
N SER A 404 1.17 15.72 -24.22
CA SER A 404 1.99 16.92 -24.32
C SER A 404 3.17 16.85 -23.34
N ILE A 405 4.34 17.26 -23.83
CA ILE A 405 5.56 17.36 -23.03
C ILE A 405 5.36 18.34 -21.88
N GLY A 406 4.80 19.52 -22.17
CA GLY A 406 4.60 20.59 -21.18
C GLY A 406 3.66 20.16 -20.06
N ASP A 407 2.52 19.56 -20.40
CA ASP A 407 1.52 19.11 -19.43
C ASP A 407 2.08 18.02 -18.51
N THR A 408 2.78 17.03 -19.09
CA THR A 408 3.41 15.97 -18.31
C THR A 408 4.40 16.53 -17.28
N ILE A 409 5.28 17.46 -17.72
CA ILE A 409 6.28 18.11 -16.86
C ILE A 409 5.59 18.95 -15.78
N ALA A 410 4.56 19.70 -16.16
CA ALA A 410 3.85 20.58 -15.26
C ALA A 410 3.12 19.81 -14.15
N TRP A 411 2.56 18.63 -14.44
CA TRP A 411 1.65 17.94 -13.52
C TRP A 411 2.29 16.81 -12.71
N ALA A 412 3.33 16.16 -13.24
CA ALA A 412 3.95 15.00 -12.60
C ALA A 412 4.42 15.24 -11.14
N PRO A 413 5.01 16.40 -10.77
CA PRO A 413 5.48 16.64 -9.41
C PRO A 413 4.39 16.49 -8.34
N TYR A 414 3.15 16.80 -8.69
CA TYR A 414 2.06 16.79 -7.72
C TYR A 414 1.56 15.40 -7.33
N ALA A 415 1.91 14.36 -8.09
CA ALA A 415 1.72 12.98 -7.65
C ALA A 415 2.56 12.66 -6.40
N VAL A 416 3.80 13.18 -6.36
CA VAL A 416 4.69 13.06 -5.20
C VAL A 416 4.16 13.85 -4.01
N GLU A 417 3.73 15.10 -4.23
CA GLU A 417 3.19 15.94 -3.16
C GLU A 417 1.88 15.39 -2.58
N PHE A 418 1.04 14.80 -3.43
CA PHE A 418 -0.17 14.12 -2.99
C PHE A 418 0.14 12.91 -2.09
N MET A 419 1.09 12.09 -2.51
CA MET A 419 1.58 10.95 -1.71
C MET A 419 2.06 11.40 -0.34
N LYS A 420 2.90 12.43 -0.28
CA LYS A 420 3.45 12.97 0.98
C LYS A 420 2.34 13.51 1.90
N LYS A 421 1.43 14.31 1.34
CA LYS A 421 0.33 14.94 2.10
C LYS A 421 -0.60 13.91 2.72
N HIS A 422 -1.01 12.90 1.95
CA HIS A 422 -2.04 11.94 2.34
C HIS A 422 -1.49 10.62 2.90
N LYS A 423 -0.17 10.44 2.93
CA LYS A 423 0.50 9.21 3.39
C LYS A 423 -0.07 7.95 2.72
N CYS A 424 -0.40 8.05 1.42
CA CYS A 424 -0.97 7.00 0.61
C CYS A 424 0.07 6.39 -0.33
N LYS A 425 -0.22 5.24 -0.90
CA LYS A 425 0.57 4.64 -1.98
C LYS A 425 0.09 5.23 -3.31
N VAL A 426 0.99 5.77 -4.10
CA VAL A 426 0.62 6.40 -5.38
C VAL A 426 1.20 5.64 -6.56
N SER A 427 0.33 5.38 -7.54
CA SER A 427 0.75 5.05 -8.90
C SER A 427 0.38 6.20 -9.83
N MET A 428 1.23 6.46 -10.80
CA MET A 428 1.01 7.51 -11.81
C MET A 428 1.11 6.90 -13.21
N SER A 429 0.19 7.25 -14.09
CA SER A 429 0.28 6.89 -15.50
C SER A 429 0.53 8.13 -16.37
N THR A 430 1.54 8.03 -17.22
CA THR A 430 1.89 9.04 -18.21
C THR A 430 2.45 8.38 -19.48
N PHE A 431 2.39 9.10 -20.60
CA PHE A 431 3.02 8.68 -21.86
C PHE A 431 4.56 8.74 -21.81
N HIS A 432 5.14 9.34 -20.75
CA HIS A 432 6.56 9.68 -20.64
C HIS A 432 7.20 9.16 -19.36
N ASN A 433 6.83 7.97 -18.91
CA ASN A 433 7.29 7.37 -17.64
C ASN A 433 8.82 7.32 -17.49
N ASP A 434 9.54 7.08 -18.61
CA ASP A 434 11.00 6.95 -18.60
C ASP A 434 11.72 8.21 -18.12
N TRP A 435 11.08 9.37 -18.18
CA TRP A 435 11.67 10.65 -17.75
C TRP A 435 11.79 10.77 -16.22
N PHE A 436 11.05 9.96 -15.46
CA PHE A 436 10.93 10.07 -14.01
C PHE A 436 11.59 8.93 -13.24
N LYS A 437 11.98 7.83 -13.93
CA LYS A 437 12.48 6.61 -13.30
C LYS A 437 13.70 6.81 -12.40
N ASN A 438 14.61 7.68 -12.80
CA ASN A 438 15.87 7.92 -12.09
C ASN A 438 15.87 9.23 -11.28
N ILE A 439 14.73 9.92 -11.18
CA ILE A 439 14.58 11.11 -10.37
C ILE A 439 14.24 10.68 -8.94
N PRO A 440 15.05 11.03 -7.92
CA PRO A 440 14.92 10.53 -6.57
C PRO A 440 13.55 10.76 -5.92
N GLU A 441 12.90 11.87 -6.24
CA GLU A 441 11.58 12.24 -5.72
C GLU A 441 10.47 11.28 -6.11
N TYR A 442 10.61 10.58 -7.26
CA TYR A 442 9.62 9.63 -7.76
C TYR A 442 9.89 8.17 -7.37
N LYS A 443 10.93 7.90 -6.56
CA LYS A 443 11.34 6.53 -6.18
C LYS A 443 10.20 5.68 -5.59
N ASP A 444 9.27 6.32 -4.86
CA ASP A 444 8.15 5.66 -4.19
C ASP A 444 6.85 5.72 -5.03
N ILE A 445 6.89 6.28 -6.25
CA ILE A 445 5.78 6.33 -7.20
C ILE A 445 5.84 5.12 -8.14
N THR A 446 4.76 4.34 -8.20
CA THR A 446 4.65 3.26 -9.19
C THR A 446 4.27 3.84 -10.56
N LEU A 447 5.17 3.80 -11.54
CA LEU A 447 4.93 4.32 -12.88
C LEU A 447 4.23 3.27 -13.76
N LEU A 448 3.07 3.62 -14.31
CA LEU A 448 2.26 2.76 -15.17
C LEU A 448 2.08 3.39 -16.55
N LYS A 449 2.01 2.55 -17.59
CA LYS A 449 1.62 3.02 -18.93
C LYS A 449 0.18 3.51 -18.93
N PRO A 450 -0.19 4.49 -19.78
CA PRO A 450 -1.59 4.89 -19.96
C PRO A 450 -2.50 3.71 -20.22
N GLY A 451 -3.64 3.66 -19.53
CA GLY A 451 -4.56 2.52 -19.56
C GLY A 451 -4.11 1.30 -18.73
N GLY A 452 -2.95 1.37 -18.07
CA GLY A 452 -2.52 0.38 -17.09
C GLY A 452 -3.52 0.30 -15.93
N ARG A 453 -3.97 -0.93 -15.60
CA ARG A 453 -4.93 -1.13 -14.52
C ARG A 453 -4.21 -1.48 -13.23
N ILE A 454 -4.62 -0.85 -12.15
CA ILE A 454 -4.23 -1.15 -10.77
C ILE A 454 -5.49 -1.21 -9.92
N ASN A 455 -5.49 -2.04 -8.89
CA ASN A 455 -6.59 -2.04 -7.92
C ASN A 455 -6.46 -0.80 -7.01
N ALA A 456 -6.98 0.33 -7.47
CA ALA A 456 -6.94 1.59 -6.76
C ALA A 456 -8.18 1.78 -5.88
N PHE A 457 -7.98 2.43 -4.72
CA PHE A 457 -9.07 2.92 -3.88
C PHE A 457 -9.79 4.10 -4.55
N THR A 458 -9.02 5.01 -5.15
CA THR A 458 -9.52 6.14 -5.93
C THR A 458 -8.57 6.46 -7.09
N ILE A 459 -9.12 7.06 -8.15
CA ILE A 459 -8.39 7.50 -9.35
C ILE A 459 -8.69 8.98 -9.56
N TYR A 460 -7.64 9.79 -9.70
CA TYR A 460 -7.75 11.20 -10.08
C TYR A 460 -7.16 11.40 -11.47
N GLN A 461 -7.92 12.09 -12.31
CA GLN A 461 -7.52 12.42 -13.67
C GLN A 461 -7.08 13.88 -13.74
N ILE A 462 -5.91 14.13 -14.30
CA ILE A 462 -5.39 15.48 -14.54
C ILE A 462 -5.31 15.68 -16.04
N GLY A 463 -6.01 16.68 -16.53
CA GLY A 463 -6.07 16.92 -17.96
C GLY A 463 -6.93 18.09 -18.36
N TRP A 464 -7.03 18.24 -19.66
CA TRP A 464 -7.89 19.22 -20.31
C TRP A 464 -9.10 18.49 -20.87
N PHE A 465 -10.25 18.66 -20.24
CA PHE A 465 -11.46 17.92 -20.56
C PHE A 465 -12.50 18.83 -21.23
N LYS A 466 -12.85 18.46 -22.45
CA LYS A 466 -13.85 19.20 -23.23
C LYS A 466 -15.25 18.88 -22.71
N ASN A 467 -16.02 19.92 -22.42
CA ASN A 467 -17.45 19.81 -22.25
C ASN A 467 -18.10 19.78 -23.64
N LEU A 468 -18.60 18.63 -24.05
CA LEU A 468 -19.17 18.42 -25.38
C LEU A 468 -20.47 19.20 -25.59
N ASP A 469 -21.26 19.37 -24.53
CA ASP A 469 -22.55 20.08 -24.61
C ASP A 469 -22.35 21.59 -24.81
N LYS A 470 -21.33 22.14 -24.14
CA LYS A 470 -21.00 23.58 -24.20
C LYS A 470 -19.92 23.91 -25.25
N ASN A 471 -19.36 22.90 -25.89
CA ASN A 471 -18.23 23.03 -26.81
C ASN A 471 -17.05 23.88 -26.26
N ASN A 472 -16.73 23.70 -24.99
CA ASN A 472 -15.65 24.42 -24.31
C ASN A 472 -14.84 23.47 -23.40
N TRP A 473 -13.81 23.99 -22.71
CA TRP A 473 -12.98 23.25 -21.75
C TRP A 473 -13.50 23.32 -20.31
N ASP A 474 -14.76 23.62 -20.12
CA ASP A 474 -15.40 23.76 -18.82
C ASP A 474 -16.08 22.46 -18.41
N ARG A 475 -15.29 21.49 -17.95
CA ARG A 475 -15.73 20.27 -17.29
C ARG A 475 -15.57 20.44 -15.77
N SER A 476 -16.54 21.12 -15.14
CA SER A 476 -16.52 21.42 -13.69
C SER A 476 -16.60 20.17 -12.79
N ASP A 477 -16.97 19.03 -13.33
CA ASP A 477 -16.90 17.74 -12.65
C ASP A 477 -15.46 17.20 -12.56
N LEU A 478 -14.59 17.53 -13.50
CA LEU A 478 -13.18 17.10 -13.57
C LEU A 478 -12.20 18.22 -13.21
N ASN A 479 -12.48 19.47 -13.59
CA ASN A 479 -11.65 20.61 -13.31
C ASN A 479 -12.36 21.58 -12.36
N LYS A 480 -11.78 21.85 -11.20
CA LYS A 480 -12.32 22.78 -10.20
C LYS A 480 -12.41 24.20 -10.74
N THR A 481 -11.41 24.61 -11.53
CA THR A 481 -11.31 25.90 -12.18
C THR A 481 -11.09 25.71 -13.67
N PRO A 482 -11.67 26.55 -14.56
CA PRO A 482 -11.37 26.49 -15.99
C PRO A 482 -9.87 26.57 -16.26
N VAL A 483 -9.34 25.59 -16.98
CA VAL A 483 -7.90 25.37 -17.16
C VAL A 483 -7.14 26.51 -17.84
N ASN A 484 -7.84 27.32 -18.65
CA ASN A 484 -7.27 28.49 -19.30
C ASN A 484 -7.12 29.69 -18.37
N LEU A 485 -7.83 29.74 -17.22
CA LEU A 485 -7.79 30.87 -16.29
C LEU A 485 -6.74 30.73 -15.19
N ILE A 486 -6.09 29.60 -15.09
CA ILE A 486 -5.13 29.27 -14.03
C ILE A 486 -3.75 28.91 -14.60
N PRO A 487 -2.69 28.96 -13.79
CA PRO A 487 -1.40 28.38 -14.14
C PRO A 487 -1.53 26.91 -14.56
N LEU A 488 -0.72 26.47 -15.54
CA LEU A 488 -0.79 25.08 -16.00
C LEU A 488 -0.57 24.07 -14.87
N GLN A 489 0.32 24.37 -13.94
CA GLN A 489 0.57 23.52 -12.77
C GLN A 489 -0.62 23.50 -11.80
N GLN A 490 -1.39 24.57 -11.72
CA GLN A 490 -2.55 24.63 -10.84
C GLN A 490 -3.66 23.67 -11.27
N THR A 491 -3.73 23.28 -12.54
CA THR A 491 -4.63 22.21 -12.98
C THR A 491 -4.44 20.93 -12.16
N ALA A 492 -3.18 20.56 -11.87
CA ALA A 492 -2.89 19.39 -11.05
C ALA A 492 -3.21 19.61 -9.57
N THR A 493 -2.88 20.78 -9.02
CA THR A 493 -3.17 21.05 -7.60
C THR A 493 -4.67 21.14 -7.35
N ASP A 494 -5.45 21.72 -8.25
CA ASP A 494 -6.90 21.78 -8.16
C ASP A 494 -7.53 20.39 -8.22
N ALA A 495 -7.06 19.54 -9.17
CA ALA A 495 -7.53 18.17 -9.30
C ALA A 495 -7.20 17.29 -8.07
N LEU A 496 -6.09 17.56 -7.40
CA LEU A 496 -5.58 16.80 -6.26
C LEU A 496 -5.86 17.44 -4.89
N GLY A 497 -6.55 18.59 -4.82
CA GLY A 497 -6.82 19.29 -3.57
C GLY A 497 -5.55 19.74 -2.84
N LEU A 498 -4.51 20.10 -3.60
CA LEU A 498 -3.25 20.61 -3.08
C LEU A 498 -3.24 22.15 -3.12
N GLU A 499 -2.44 22.76 -2.27
CA GLU A 499 -2.12 24.18 -2.38
C GLU A 499 -1.21 24.40 -3.60
N HIS A 500 -1.50 25.44 -4.39
CA HIS A 500 -0.70 25.76 -5.56
C HIS A 500 0.67 26.32 -5.16
N LYS A 501 1.70 25.64 -5.62
CA LYS A 501 3.10 26.04 -5.49
C LYS A 501 3.84 25.53 -6.72
N GLU A 502 4.64 26.38 -7.37
CA GLU A 502 5.49 25.96 -8.48
C GLU A 502 6.52 24.93 -8.01
N ILE A 503 6.55 23.75 -8.66
CA ILE A 503 7.47 22.66 -8.32
C ILE A 503 8.14 22.13 -9.59
N ASN A 504 9.47 21.99 -9.52
CA ASN A 504 10.29 21.38 -10.56
C ASN A 504 11.20 20.32 -9.93
N TYR A 505 10.88 19.05 -10.10
CA TYR A 505 11.75 17.93 -9.70
C TYR A 505 12.70 17.49 -10.83
N GLY A 506 12.54 18.08 -12.01
CA GLY A 506 13.34 17.75 -13.17
C GLY A 506 12.86 16.53 -13.95
N VAL A 507 13.63 16.20 -14.96
CA VAL A 507 13.46 15.03 -15.82
C VAL A 507 14.82 14.40 -16.11
N ASP A 508 14.87 13.07 -16.18
CA ASP A 508 16.06 12.33 -16.60
C ASP A 508 16.03 12.16 -18.13
N LEU A 509 16.50 13.19 -18.81
CA LEU A 509 16.54 13.25 -20.27
C LEU A 509 17.78 14.02 -20.72
N GLY A 510 18.33 13.60 -21.88
CA GLY A 510 19.51 14.24 -22.45
C GLY A 510 20.83 13.73 -21.89
N LYS A 511 21.79 13.53 -22.78
CA LYS A 511 23.13 13.02 -22.47
C LYS A 511 23.97 14.04 -21.73
N ASP A 512 24.86 13.58 -20.86
CA ASP A 512 25.76 14.44 -20.08
C ASP A 512 26.90 15.05 -20.93
N LYS A 513 27.18 14.45 -22.06
CA LYS A 513 28.22 14.96 -22.95
C LYS A 513 27.72 16.12 -23.79
N ARG A 514 28.38 17.29 -23.66
CA ARG A 514 28.10 18.50 -24.45
C ARG A 514 28.24 18.20 -25.95
N PRO A 515 27.21 18.44 -26.79
CA PRO A 515 27.20 18.07 -28.19
C PRO A 515 28.01 19.03 -29.07
N ILE A 516 28.16 20.29 -28.66
CA ILE A 516 28.88 21.36 -29.40
C ILE A 516 29.88 22.03 -28.46
N LYS A 517 31.16 22.07 -28.83
CA LYS A 517 32.23 22.66 -28.01
C LYS A 517 32.12 24.17 -27.87
N SER A 518 31.72 24.87 -28.94
CA SER A 518 31.55 26.34 -28.96
C SER A 518 30.26 26.76 -28.22
N LYS A 519 30.14 28.03 -27.87
CA LYS A 519 28.89 28.61 -27.37
C LYS A 519 27.79 28.48 -28.43
N TYR A 520 26.58 28.16 -27.97
CA TYR A 520 25.44 28.01 -28.85
C TYR A 520 24.11 28.37 -28.18
N VAL A 521 23.20 28.86 -29.02
CA VAL A 521 21.82 29.17 -28.68
C VAL A 521 20.92 28.11 -29.26
N VAL A 522 19.95 27.65 -28.48
CA VAL A 522 18.89 26.76 -28.98
C VAL A 522 17.63 27.57 -29.22
N PHE A 523 17.05 27.42 -30.41
CA PHE A 523 15.73 27.94 -30.76
C PHE A 523 14.69 26.84 -30.73
N GLY A 524 13.56 27.08 -30.05
CA GLY A 524 12.35 26.25 -30.04
C GLY A 524 11.22 26.96 -30.78
N PRO A 525 11.24 27.05 -32.13
CA PRO A 525 10.36 27.94 -32.89
C PRO A 525 8.98 27.33 -33.16
N GLN A 526 8.74 26.06 -32.79
CA GLN A 526 7.49 25.34 -33.06
C GLN A 526 6.57 25.30 -31.86
N ALA A 527 5.29 25.56 -32.07
CA ALA A 527 4.21 25.33 -31.14
C ALA A 527 3.12 24.49 -31.77
N THR A 528 2.26 23.88 -30.95
CA THR A 528 1.12 23.08 -31.42
C THR A 528 0.07 23.96 -32.08
N ALA A 529 -0.20 25.14 -31.53
CA ALA A 529 -1.17 26.09 -32.07
C ALA A 529 -0.46 27.20 -32.88
N GLY A 530 -0.89 27.46 -34.11
CA GLY A 530 -0.34 28.48 -34.99
C GLY A 530 -0.40 29.89 -34.40
N CYS A 531 -1.40 30.20 -33.59
CA CYS A 531 -1.49 31.49 -32.88
C CYS A 531 -0.34 31.74 -31.88
N LYS A 532 0.44 30.72 -31.52
CA LYS A 532 1.62 30.82 -30.66
C LYS A 532 2.93 30.96 -31.48
N GLU A 533 2.90 30.65 -32.77
CA GLU A 533 4.09 30.68 -33.61
C GLU A 533 4.55 32.13 -33.88
N TRP A 534 5.85 32.31 -33.94
CA TRP A 534 6.48 33.56 -34.26
C TRP A 534 6.98 33.54 -35.72
N ASP A 535 6.99 34.69 -36.40
CA ASP A 535 7.26 34.77 -37.84
C ASP A 535 8.63 34.20 -38.20
N TYR A 536 8.70 33.46 -39.30
CA TYR A 536 9.93 32.84 -39.80
C TYR A 536 11.07 33.85 -40.00
N ASP A 537 10.78 34.99 -40.64
CA ASP A 537 11.79 36.02 -40.92
C ASP A 537 12.45 36.60 -39.68
N LYS A 538 11.71 36.63 -38.59
CA LYS A 538 12.24 37.07 -37.28
C LYS A 538 13.20 36.06 -36.66
N TRP A 539 12.97 34.77 -36.87
CA TRP A 539 13.93 33.74 -36.47
C TRP A 539 15.22 33.84 -37.30
N VAL A 540 15.10 34.16 -38.63
CA VAL A 540 16.23 34.38 -39.51
C VAL A 540 17.03 35.61 -39.04
N GLU A 541 16.37 36.72 -38.74
CA GLU A 541 17.02 37.95 -38.25
C GLU A 541 17.71 37.71 -36.88
N LEU A 542 17.01 37.07 -35.95
CA LEU A 542 17.56 36.76 -34.62
C LEU A 542 18.78 35.84 -34.72
N SER A 543 18.77 34.86 -35.62
CA SER A 543 19.89 33.95 -35.84
C SER A 543 21.16 34.71 -36.29
N LYS A 544 21.01 35.66 -37.20
CA LYS A 544 22.11 36.48 -37.66
C LYS A 544 22.72 37.32 -36.53
N MET A 545 21.88 37.87 -35.64
CA MET A 545 22.34 38.67 -34.50
C MET A 545 23.24 37.84 -33.56
N PHE A 546 22.84 36.61 -33.22
CA PHE A 546 23.63 35.74 -32.36
C PHE A 546 24.89 35.17 -33.06
N ILE A 547 24.79 34.87 -34.36
CA ILE A 547 25.94 34.41 -35.14
C ILE A 547 27.03 35.52 -35.17
N ASN A 548 26.63 36.78 -35.34
CA ASN A 548 27.54 37.91 -35.28
C ASN A 548 28.22 38.10 -33.91
N LYS A 549 27.62 37.56 -32.83
CA LYS A 549 28.21 37.50 -31.48
C LYS A 549 29.01 36.21 -31.23
N GLY A 550 29.24 35.39 -32.26
CA GLY A 550 30.05 34.18 -32.19
C GLY A 550 29.33 32.93 -31.68
N TYR A 551 28.02 32.95 -31.57
CA TYR A 551 27.23 31.78 -31.20
C TYR A 551 26.89 30.92 -32.40
N LYS A 552 26.87 29.59 -32.20
CA LYS A 552 26.21 28.69 -33.14
C LYS A 552 24.72 28.63 -32.80
N ILE A 553 23.88 28.39 -33.80
CA ILE A 553 22.44 28.27 -33.63
C ILE A 553 22.03 26.81 -33.84
N VAL A 554 21.27 26.27 -32.92
CA VAL A 554 20.61 24.96 -33.03
C VAL A 554 19.10 25.17 -33.01
N ILE A 555 18.41 24.69 -34.02
CA ILE A 555 16.96 24.75 -34.10
C ILE A 555 16.39 23.37 -33.69
N CYS A 556 15.67 23.32 -32.60
CA CYS A 556 14.96 22.12 -32.13
C CYS A 556 13.51 22.21 -32.55
N SER A 557 13.14 21.46 -33.60
CA SER A 557 11.81 21.46 -34.19
C SER A 557 11.56 20.15 -34.95
N LEU A 558 10.30 19.73 -35.05
CA LEU A 558 9.90 18.65 -35.95
C LEU A 558 9.89 19.09 -37.41
N LYS A 559 9.75 20.40 -37.66
CA LYS A 559 9.84 21.00 -39.00
C LYS A 559 11.29 21.41 -39.27
N TYR A 560 11.72 21.28 -40.52
CA TYR A 560 12.99 21.85 -41.00
C TYR A 560 12.85 23.36 -41.20
N TYR A 561 13.85 24.12 -40.73
CA TYR A 561 13.96 25.57 -40.93
C TYR A 561 15.14 25.85 -41.82
N ASP A 562 14.87 26.37 -43.02
CA ASP A 562 15.90 26.72 -44.01
C ASP A 562 16.54 28.07 -43.66
N ILE A 563 17.27 28.10 -42.56
CA ILE A 563 18.01 29.28 -42.10
C ILE A 563 19.49 29.03 -42.33
N PRO A 564 20.22 29.95 -42.98
CA PRO A 564 21.66 29.78 -43.22
C PRO A 564 22.49 29.69 -41.94
N ASN A 565 23.50 28.82 -41.96
CA ASN A 565 24.45 28.63 -40.85
C ASN A 565 23.86 28.18 -39.52
N VAL A 566 22.73 27.45 -39.55
CA VAL A 566 22.12 26.84 -38.37
C VAL A 566 22.20 25.31 -38.44
N ILE A 567 22.13 24.68 -37.29
CA ILE A 567 22.03 23.23 -37.14
C ILE A 567 20.55 22.90 -36.89
N ASN A 568 19.89 22.19 -37.79
CA ASN A 568 18.55 21.69 -37.58
C ASN A 568 18.62 20.38 -36.83
N SER A 569 18.00 20.30 -35.64
CA SER A 569 17.82 19.09 -34.87
C SER A 569 16.33 18.68 -34.88
N ASN A 570 15.97 17.88 -35.90
CA ASN A 570 14.65 17.25 -36.03
C ASN A 570 14.68 15.79 -35.58
N SER A 571 15.59 15.45 -34.69
CA SER A 571 15.87 14.13 -34.18
C SER A 571 15.00 13.79 -32.94
N SER A 572 15.36 12.72 -32.22
CA SER A 572 14.63 12.27 -31.01
C SER A 572 14.58 13.36 -29.92
N LEU A 573 13.58 13.23 -29.03
CA LEU A 573 13.44 14.09 -27.87
C LEU A 573 14.68 14.03 -26.95
N GLU A 574 15.35 12.88 -26.88
CA GLU A 574 16.61 12.68 -26.17
C GLU A 574 17.74 13.58 -26.69
N ASN A 575 17.88 13.69 -28.01
CA ASN A 575 18.85 14.57 -28.61
C ASN A 575 18.48 16.06 -28.41
N THR A 576 17.19 16.38 -28.51
CA THR A 576 16.69 17.73 -28.20
C THR A 576 17.01 18.12 -26.76
N ALA A 577 16.73 17.22 -25.80
CA ALA A 577 17.08 17.45 -24.40
C ALA A 577 18.59 17.57 -24.18
N THR A 578 19.42 16.84 -24.95
CA THR A 578 20.87 16.96 -24.89
C THR A 578 21.32 18.36 -25.33
N TYR A 579 20.74 18.89 -26.40
CA TYR A 579 21.04 20.28 -26.82
C TYR A 579 20.59 21.30 -25.77
N LEU A 580 19.38 21.16 -25.23
CA LEU A 580 18.84 22.04 -24.19
C LEU A 580 19.68 22.00 -22.89
N LYS A 581 20.05 20.83 -22.43
CA LYS A 581 20.86 20.61 -21.20
C LYS A 581 22.19 21.37 -21.23
N HIS A 582 22.78 21.50 -22.40
CA HIS A 582 24.11 22.14 -22.60
C HIS A 582 24.06 23.48 -23.30
N ALA A 583 22.90 23.98 -23.68
CA ALA A 583 22.75 25.29 -24.29
C ALA A 583 23.24 26.40 -23.37
N ASP A 584 23.92 27.41 -23.96
CA ASP A 584 24.26 28.65 -23.26
C ASP A 584 23.01 29.55 -23.14
N ILE A 585 22.15 29.55 -24.17
CA ILE A 585 20.89 30.30 -24.22
C ILE A 585 19.80 29.41 -24.84
N PHE A 586 18.61 29.45 -24.31
CA PHE A 586 17.42 28.89 -24.93
C PHE A 586 16.36 29.95 -25.17
N ILE A 587 15.86 30.01 -26.40
CA ILE A 587 14.79 30.93 -26.81
C ILE A 587 13.66 30.09 -27.41
N GLY A 588 12.48 30.14 -26.81
CA GLY A 588 11.33 29.35 -27.22
C GLY A 588 10.01 30.10 -27.17
N LEU A 589 8.95 29.34 -27.47
CA LEU A 589 7.56 29.82 -27.40
C LEU A 589 6.89 29.27 -26.15
N GLY A 590 5.66 29.69 -25.83
CA GLY A 590 4.82 29.05 -24.80
C GLY A 590 4.43 27.62 -25.21
N SER A 591 5.39 26.69 -25.20
CA SER A 591 5.29 25.34 -25.75
C SER A 591 6.03 24.30 -24.90
N GLY A 592 5.87 23.01 -25.24
CA GLY A 592 6.48 21.90 -24.51
C GLY A 592 8.01 21.97 -24.39
N LEU A 593 8.73 22.54 -25.37
CA LEU A 593 10.20 22.68 -25.29
C LEU A 593 10.64 23.68 -24.23
N SER A 594 9.88 24.75 -24.00
CA SER A 594 10.15 25.68 -22.90
C SER A 594 9.99 25.00 -21.54
N TRP A 595 8.96 24.16 -21.36
CA TRP A 595 8.78 23.35 -20.17
C TRP A 595 9.91 22.31 -19.99
N LEU A 596 10.36 21.70 -21.08
CA LEU A 596 11.47 20.75 -21.02
C LEU A 596 12.78 21.46 -20.62
N ASN A 597 13.06 22.62 -21.19
CA ASN A 597 14.23 23.41 -20.82
C ASN A 597 14.23 23.81 -19.34
N TRP A 598 13.06 24.25 -18.84
CA TRP A 598 12.87 24.56 -17.44
C TRP A 598 13.05 23.33 -16.53
N ALA A 599 12.52 22.17 -16.94
CA ALA A 599 12.68 20.91 -16.19
C ALA A 599 14.14 20.44 -16.13
N LEU A 600 14.94 20.76 -17.14
CA LEU A 600 16.39 20.54 -17.15
C LEU A 600 17.17 21.56 -16.30
N GLY A 601 16.45 22.42 -15.57
CA GLY A 601 17.03 23.42 -14.68
C GLY A 601 17.63 24.65 -15.38
N LYS A 602 17.30 24.88 -16.66
CA LYS A 602 17.86 25.95 -17.49
C LYS A 602 16.95 27.18 -17.53
N HIS A 603 17.56 28.34 -17.71
CA HIS A 603 16.83 29.59 -17.95
C HIS A 603 16.16 29.60 -19.32
N THR A 604 14.93 30.10 -19.39
CA THR A 604 14.10 30.15 -20.60
C THR A 604 13.79 31.60 -20.99
N TYR A 605 14.17 32.01 -22.18
CA TYR A 605 13.63 33.21 -22.81
C TYR A 605 12.43 32.81 -23.65
N MET A 606 11.25 33.25 -23.23
CA MET A 606 9.98 32.80 -23.82
C MET A 606 9.25 33.92 -24.54
N ILE A 607 9.15 33.82 -25.86
CA ILE A 607 8.33 34.72 -26.67
C ILE A 607 6.87 34.28 -26.54
N ASN A 608 6.07 35.05 -25.82
CA ASN A 608 4.68 34.72 -25.56
C ASN A 608 3.80 35.94 -25.34
N GLY A 609 3.20 36.45 -26.40
CA GLY A 609 2.19 37.49 -26.37
C GLY A 609 0.74 36.96 -26.16
N PHE A 610 0.56 35.66 -26.24
CA PHE A 610 -0.75 34.98 -26.25
C PHE A 610 -1.36 34.77 -24.87
N ALA A 611 -0.55 34.46 -23.85
CA ALA A 611 -1.00 34.18 -22.49
C ALA A 611 -0.55 35.27 -21.49
N LYS A 612 -1.31 35.45 -20.39
CA LYS A 612 -0.94 36.32 -19.27
C LYS A 612 0.29 35.78 -18.53
N GLU A 613 0.92 36.65 -17.74
CA GLU A 613 1.96 36.21 -16.80
C GLU A 613 1.41 35.19 -15.81
N GLY A 614 2.26 34.25 -15.39
CA GLY A 614 1.91 33.21 -14.41
C GLY A 614 1.13 32.04 -14.99
N HIS A 615 0.79 32.03 -16.29
CA HIS A 615 0.18 30.84 -16.90
C HIS A 615 1.15 29.68 -17.03
N GLU A 616 2.38 29.99 -17.46
CA GLU A 616 3.51 29.07 -17.44
C GLU A 616 4.24 29.13 -16.09
N PHE A 617 5.36 28.40 -15.97
CA PHE A 617 6.28 28.53 -14.84
C PHE A 617 6.83 29.96 -14.72
N THR A 618 7.27 30.33 -13.52
CA THR A 618 7.79 31.69 -13.23
C THR A 618 9.29 31.69 -12.89
N SER A 619 9.80 30.63 -12.29
CA SER A 619 11.21 30.51 -11.97
C SER A 619 12.04 30.26 -13.22
N LYS A 620 13.23 30.87 -13.30
CA LYS A 620 14.14 30.76 -14.46
C LYS A 620 13.47 31.10 -15.80
N LEU A 621 12.64 32.14 -15.82
CA LEU A 621 11.89 32.59 -16.98
C LEU A 621 12.09 34.10 -17.19
N THR A 622 12.47 34.49 -18.39
CA THR A 622 12.30 35.85 -18.92
C THR A 622 11.24 35.80 -20.02
N LYS A 623 10.00 36.23 -19.68
CA LYS A 623 8.91 36.29 -20.65
C LYS A 623 8.98 37.55 -21.50
N ILE A 624 9.04 37.36 -22.81
CA ILE A 624 9.10 38.44 -23.80
C ILE A 624 7.70 38.59 -24.40
N THR A 625 7.04 39.66 -24.09
CA THR A 625 5.63 39.94 -24.42
C THR A 625 5.44 41.38 -24.83
N ASN A 626 4.20 41.76 -25.13
CA ASN A 626 3.76 43.14 -25.35
C ASN A 626 2.32 43.30 -24.81
N ASP A 627 1.84 44.54 -24.74
CA ASP A 627 0.51 44.88 -24.23
C ASP A 627 -0.45 45.35 -25.33
N LEU A 628 -0.16 44.99 -26.60
CA LEU A 628 -0.98 45.35 -27.74
C LEU A 628 -2.26 44.55 -27.92
N CYS A 629 -2.48 43.54 -27.06
CA CYS A 629 -3.65 42.65 -27.12
C CYS A 629 -4.04 42.14 -25.76
N ILE A 630 -5.27 41.60 -25.63
CA ILE A 630 -5.93 41.23 -24.39
C ILE A 630 -5.40 39.92 -23.73
N LYS A 631 -4.47 39.21 -24.36
CA LYS A 631 -4.02 37.86 -23.91
C LYS A 631 -5.17 36.87 -23.91
N CYS A 632 -5.75 36.61 -25.05
CA CYS A 632 -6.99 35.85 -25.27
C CYS A 632 -7.04 34.50 -24.56
N TRP A 633 -5.91 33.81 -24.40
CA TRP A 633 -5.86 32.50 -23.72
C TRP A 633 -6.46 32.56 -22.31
N ASN A 634 -6.11 33.59 -21.56
CA ASN A 634 -6.57 33.74 -20.17
C ASN A 634 -7.76 34.76 -20.05
N ASP A 635 -8.49 34.99 -21.12
CA ASP A 635 -9.67 35.82 -21.09
C ASP A 635 -10.91 34.97 -20.80
N PRO A 636 -11.71 35.30 -19.76
CA PRO A 636 -12.90 34.53 -19.42
C PRO A 636 -14.02 34.65 -20.46
N VAL A 637 -14.00 35.69 -21.31
CA VAL A 637 -15.00 35.92 -22.35
C VAL A 637 -14.71 35.14 -23.62
N HIS A 638 -13.43 34.96 -23.96
CA HIS A 638 -13.00 34.34 -25.19
C HIS A 638 -12.55 32.91 -24.96
N VAL A 639 -13.47 31.97 -25.08
CA VAL A 639 -13.18 30.56 -24.86
C VAL A 639 -12.41 29.96 -26.05
N PHE A 640 -11.26 29.35 -25.78
CA PHE A 640 -10.42 28.71 -26.79
C PHE A 640 -11.16 27.57 -27.50
N ASP A 641 -11.23 27.64 -28.82
CA ASP A 641 -11.73 26.54 -29.65
C ASP A 641 -10.60 25.55 -29.97
N PRO A 642 -10.61 24.34 -29.43
CA PRO A 642 -9.58 23.34 -29.68
C PRO A 642 -9.55 22.83 -31.12
N GLY A 643 -10.58 23.09 -31.91
CA GLY A 643 -10.62 22.77 -33.35
C GLY A 643 -9.97 23.83 -34.22
N GLU A 644 -9.70 25.01 -33.69
CA GLU A 644 -9.13 26.12 -34.45
C GLU A 644 -7.68 26.41 -34.06
N TRP A 645 -6.72 25.83 -34.78
CA TRP A 645 -5.28 26.03 -34.55
C TRP A 645 -4.80 27.46 -34.83
N ASN A 646 -5.54 28.22 -35.60
CA ASN A 646 -5.28 29.60 -35.97
C ASN A 646 -6.16 30.61 -35.22
N TRP A 647 -6.55 30.25 -34.01
CA TRP A 647 -7.49 30.99 -33.19
C TRP A 647 -7.01 32.39 -32.81
N CYS A 648 -7.81 33.41 -33.14
CA CYS A 648 -7.63 34.82 -32.80
C CYS A 648 -9.00 35.49 -32.66
N PRO A 649 -9.69 35.39 -31.50
CA PRO A 649 -11.07 35.79 -31.38
C PRO A 649 -11.32 37.28 -31.58
N VAL A 650 -10.32 38.13 -31.34
CA VAL A 650 -10.46 39.59 -31.42
C VAL A 650 -10.20 40.11 -32.85
N TYR A 651 -9.18 39.60 -33.53
CA TYR A 651 -8.72 40.15 -34.82
C TYR A 651 -8.70 39.09 -35.95
N LYS A 652 -9.49 38.02 -35.83
CA LYS A 652 -9.55 36.99 -36.86
C LYS A 652 -9.93 37.58 -38.24
N GLY A 653 -9.15 37.20 -39.24
CA GLY A 653 -9.37 37.65 -40.62
C GLY A 653 -9.00 39.10 -40.92
N THR A 654 -8.35 39.81 -39.98
CA THR A 654 -7.84 41.17 -40.19
C THR A 654 -6.30 41.16 -40.29
N GLU A 655 -5.70 42.30 -40.71
CA GLU A 655 -4.25 42.48 -40.71
C GLU A 655 -3.63 42.42 -39.31
N LEU A 656 -4.42 42.66 -38.26
CA LEU A 656 -4.02 42.57 -36.86
C LEU A 656 -4.09 41.17 -36.28
N GLN A 657 -4.47 40.17 -37.09
CA GLN A 657 -4.53 38.79 -36.61
C GLN A 657 -3.16 38.36 -36.05
N HIS A 658 -3.16 37.87 -34.78
CA HIS A 658 -1.97 37.49 -34.02
C HIS A 658 -1.01 38.66 -33.74
N ILE A 659 -1.48 39.89 -33.67
CA ILE A 659 -0.65 41.06 -33.36
C ILE A 659 0.14 40.87 -32.06
N CYS A 660 -0.41 40.13 -31.09
CA CYS A 660 0.26 39.80 -29.83
C CYS A 660 1.61 39.06 -30.01
N GLN A 661 1.75 38.23 -31.03
CA GLN A 661 3.02 37.55 -31.37
C GLN A 661 3.79 38.35 -32.44
N LYS A 662 3.10 38.82 -33.47
CA LYS A 662 3.70 39.49 -34.61
C LYS A 662 4.37 40.81 -34.27
N SER A 663 3.96 41.51 -33.25
CA SER A 663 4.56 42.78 -32.85
C SER A 663 5.88 42.67 -32.08
N ILE A 664 6.16 41.46 -31.51
CA ILE A 664 7.43 41.20 -30.85
C ILE A 664 8.54 41.11 -31.92
N THR A 665 9.53 42.02 -31.87
CA THR A 665 10.59 42.09 -32.87
C THR A 665 11.83 41.30 -32.46
N SER A 666 12.62 40.84 -33.44
CA SER A 666 13.91 40.15 -33.21
C SER A 666 14.87 41.03 -32.40
N LYS A 667 14.89 42.35 -32.70
CA LYS A 667 15.71 43.32 -31.97
C LYS A 667 15.30 43.44 -30.49
N GLN A 668 14.00 43.44 -30.21
CA GLN A 668 13.50 43.43 -28.82
C GLN A 668 13.96 42.19 -28.09
N VAL A 669 13.78 40.99 -28.66
CA VAL A 669 14.22 39.72 -28.09
C VAL A 669 15.74 39.73 -27.83
N PHE A 670 16.52 40.12 -28.83
CA PHE A 670 17.97 40.16 -28.71
C PHE A 670 18.45 41.15 -27.64
N ASN A 671 17.91 42.37 -27.59
CA ASN A 671 18.29 43.38 -26.60
C ASN A 671 17.99 42.97 -25.16
N ILE A 672 16.85 42.33 -24.92
CA ILE A 672 16.51 41.79 -23.58
C ILE A 672 17.56 40.76 -23.16
N ILE A 673 17.86 39.80 -24.03
CA ILE A 673 18.84 38.75 -23.74
C ILE A 673 20.26 39.32 -23.58
N GLN A 674 20.62 40.28 -24.41
CA GLN A 674 21.91 40.95 -24.35
C GLN A 674 22.07 41.70 -23.01
N ALA A 675 21.04 42.38 -22.54
CA ALA A 675 21.05 43.08 -21.25
C ALA A 675 21.16 42.11 -20.07
N ASP A 676 20.42 40.99 -20.12
CA ASP A 676 20.44 39.99 -19.05
C ASP A 676 21.78 39.25 -18.93
N LEU A 677 22.54 39.14 -20.01
CA LEU A 677 23.75 38.30 -20.07
C LEU A 677 25.04 39.11 -20.29
N ASP A 678 24.97 40.47 -20.33
CA ASP A 678 26.11 41.38 -20.62
C ASP A 678 26.88 41.00 -21.91
N LEU A 679 26.17 40.69 -23.00
CA LEU A 679 26.72 40.15 -24.27
C LEU A 679 27.32 41.20 -25.18
#